data_b4ca482fd56a5696132a8b5c1485e2f0
#
_entry.id   b4ca482fd56a5696132a8b5c1485e2f0
#
_cell.length_a   1.000
_cell.length_b   1.000
_cell.length_c   1.000
_cell.angle_alpha   90.00
_cell.angle_beta   90.00
_cell.angle_gamma   90.00
#
_symmetry.space_group_name_H-M   'P 1'
#
loop_
_entity.id
_entity.type
_entity.pdbx_description
1 polymer ?
#
loop_
_entity_poly.entity_id
_entity_poly.type
_entity_poly.pdbx_seq_one_letter_code
_entity_poly.pdbx_strand_id
1 'polypeptide(L)'
;MTQSTIDSIKIVKYHEGLAKSIADMWNESREGWGGDASIMTEEQVIEKEANSEDLFLYLALDNEKVVGYCGISEYKEDVKALYIRLLNVHPDYQGKKIGKQLVLKAVEKTVELGWPRIDLYTWAGNVKAVPLYKKCGFFWEDRDETTHLMNFIPLVLQNELLKPYFQHLDWYKDNKRVIEVKPDGTKENGFTFFEYIWQNEQYYVRVQIEKSGRGIRLIETNEYLLEIKMDSHSKIEGRDANLQVFVKNKTNEALTIDVNGLQNERIHVHATYKQVHVKEQYHIDIPVSIYDGSEPNEWVTHPKAELNIQMNGLRCIIALGTYPKKAMKLKWVYHPKKFETNKRQICYLEIDNQLKQNAEISLELPENSWLEWTEPIITNSVEEIGLLEVPFLINKYGFIQAECKVTVKTEDETFEWSEPVAFSLPNFGVKACGYDKEYYYLQNGYYKVRIRKRDNAMTVGSEENLIQRTVIFPPKFGKPYIGELSKKEASHFEWNQDEQKSTLKLFYEISKPSNLKLIACFELYGEGLLKYWLEIENSSRDELHELYVYQPIRHELNQTYVPLNNNIIYFNDAKMTDLSQLNSNEVSENWIFSDDLKEPHGLSWSKNAKIGFDGWLLYVEEKIETLQVKGKIRTSPIHIAVGAIKSVEDFQFFATGLRETMLINKEVNLSTPTTNLVLADQDKMAVQLKRIQNRYFHGTLSIEEGQEIIHQMEIHQENNQDIQLEIPTKKKAFTPIHYSLESDSQQIQGSMLFIQQDHTKIQLTKEEEQSIYKLTNGDLTIRASTRFFPTLYSIKYKDQEWLDSSFPVPEPKAWWNPWGGGVQSSLNGISLFSWLKEQSYTTFVKKTDQHGNVWEGLAIHTNFEKHEKWKGLRSIQYYLTLPGVPIIVHFTELAHLHRSIHEPLYTELWLKKGSISHTMAQLVDTKGSQWFKAGSEEHIFRSSNPYLVSNHDQTEWMQVFSANSKADSECIFSEEFALAATISHLNINPGDDHRTEPIFMLFPGTPIEKEAIESLKTIKF
;
A
#
# COMPACT_ATOMS: atom_id res chain seq x y z
N MET A 1 -42.77 25.55 0.70
CA MET A 1 -42.87 24.35 -0.16
C MET A 1 -41.88 23.27 0.32
N THR A 2 -41.97 22.78 1.53
CA THR A 2 -40.89 21.92 2.08
C THR A 2 -41.38 20.68 2.86
N GLN A 3 -42.66 20.42 2.94
CA GLN A 3 -43.18 19.25 3.67
C GLN A 3 -43.82 18.18 2.76
N SER A 4 -44.18 18.51 1.51
CA SER A 4 -44.82 17.59 0.56
C SER A 4 -43.85 16.75 -0.26
N THR A 5 -42.56 17.07 -0.25
CA THR A 5 -41.57 16.36 -1.09
C THR A 5 -40.91 15.14 -0.40
N ILE A 6 -41.11 14.96 0.91
CA ILE A 6 -40.48 13.84 1.67
C ILE A 6 -41.31 12.57 1.58
N ASP A 7 -42.61 12.67 1.35
CA ASP A 7 -43.54 11.53 1.29
C ASP A 7 -43.49 10.79 -0.09
N SER A 8 -42.77 11.29 -1.08
CA SER A 8 -42.69 10.70 -2.42
C SER A 8 -41.50 9.75 -2.60
N ILE A 9 -40.48 9.78 -1.71
CA ILE A 9 -39.26 8.98 -1.87
C ILE A 9 -39.49 7.55 -1.41
N LYS A 10 -39.29 6.59 -2.32
CA LYS A 10 -39.40 5.15 -2.03
C LYS A 10 -38.05 4.48 -2.12
N ILE A 11 -37.71 3.61 -1.14
CA ILE A 11 -36.52 2.78 -1.20
C ILE A 11 -36.89 1.42 -1.79
N VAL A 12 -36.28 1.08 -2.91
CA VAL A 12 -36.48 -0.19 -3.63
C VAL A 12 -35.17 -0.94 -3.80
N LYS A 13 -35.29 -2.23 -4.13
CA LYS A 13 -34.14 -3.00 -4.61
C LYS A 13 -33.91 -2.74 -6.10
N TYR A 14 -32.68 -2.84 -6.52
CA TYR A 14 -32.30 -2.78 -7.93
C TYR A 14 -33.01 -3.85 -8.76
N HIS A 15 -33.36 -3.48 -9.96
CA HIS A 15 -33.73 -4.35 -11.08
C HIS A 15 -33.32 -3.66 -12.39
N GLU A 16 -33.08 -4.42 -13.44
CA GLU A 16 -32.52 -3.92 -14.72
C GLU A 16 -33.29 -2.73 -15.32
N GLY A 17 -34.61 -2.68 -15.16
CA GLY A 17 -35.42 -1.56 -15.62
C GLY A 17 -35.08 -0.20 -14.99
N LEU A 18 -34.21 -0.15 -13.96
CA LEU A 18 -33.70 1.08 -13.35
C LEU A 18 -32.29 1.45 -13.83
N ALA A 19 -31.65 0.61 -14.67
CA ALA A 19 -30.26 0.80 -15.08
C ALA A 19 -30.01 2.15 -15.75
N LYS A 20 -30.93 2.56 -16.67
CA LYS A 20 -30.83 3.88 -17.31
C LYS A 20 -30.86 5.02 -16.28
N SER A 21 -31.79 4.97 -15.34
CA SER A 21 -31.93 6.02 -14.32
C SER A 21 -30.75 6.05 -13.34
N ILE A 22 -30.07 4.91 -13.11
CA ILE A 22 -28.80 4.86 -12.37
C ILE A 22 -27.70 5.51 -13.19
N ALA A 23 -27.57 5.20 -14.48
CA ALA A 23 -26.59 5.85 -15.36
C ALA A 23 -26.76 7.37 -15.39
N ASP A 24 -28.00 7.83 -15.50
CA ASP A 24 -28.32 9.26 -15.48
C ASP A 24 -27.91 9.89 -14.14
N MET A 25 -28.28 9.28 -12.99
CA MET A 25 -27.88 9.73 -11.67
C MET A 25 -26.36 9.75 -11.52
N TRP A 26 -25.67 8.73 -12.01
CA TRP A 26 -24.23 8.63 -11.97
C TRP A 26 -23.58 9.81 -12.69
N ASN A 27 -24.01 10.08 -13.91
CA ASN A 27 -23.47 11.15 -14.74
C ASN A 27 -23.80 12.57 -14.19
N GLU A 28 -24.93 12.73 -13.51
CA GLU A 28 -25.37 13.98 -12.89
C GLU A 28 -24.74 14.24 -11.50
N SER A 29 -24.07 13.26 -10.87
CA SER A 29 -23.56 13.34 -9.49
C SER A 29 -22.07 13.00 -9.34
N ARG A 30 -21.26 13.32 -10.34
CA ARG A 30 -19.84 12.96 -10.44
C ARG A 30 -19.01 13.26 -9.20
N GLU A 31 -19.19 14.42 -8.58
CA GLU A 31 -18.47 14.78 -7.35
C GLU A 31 -18.73 13.79 -6.19
N GLY A 32 -19.94 13.22 -6.12
CA GLY A 32 -20.32 12.22 -5.11
C GLY A 32 -19.66 10.84 -5.29
N TRP A 33 -19.03 10.61 -6.45
CA TRP A 33 -18.34 9.35 -6.79
C TRP A 33 -16.81 9.45 -6.71
N GLY A 34 -16.27 10.54 -6.17
CA GLY A 34 -14.83 10.75 -6.08
C GLY A 34 -14.20 11.44 -7.30
N GLY A 35 -15.02 12.13 -8.12
CA GLY A 35 -14.52 12.95 -9.23
C GLY A 35 -14.23 12.17 -10.51
N ASP A 36 -14.72 10.93 -10.63
CA ASP A 36 -14.58 10.16 -11.88
C ASP A 36 -15.33 10.85 -13.04
N ALA A 37 -14.61 11.15 -14.12
CA ALA A 37 -15.12 11.79 -15.34
C ALA A 37 -15.72 10.79 -16.34
N SER A 38 -15.71 9.50 -16.06
CA SER A 38 -16.28 8.50 -16.95
C SER A 38 -17.79 8.70 -17.13
N ILE A 39 -18.27 8.51 -18.36
CA ILE A 39 -19.70 8.51 -18.68
C ILE A 39 -20.20 7.08 -18.52
N MET A 40 -21.21 6.91 -17.66
CA MET A 40 -21.85 5.61 -17.45
C MET A 40 -23.03 5.46 -18.42
N THR A 41 -23.11 4.32 -19.11
CA THR A 41 -24.25 3.97 -19.96
C THR A 41 -25.17 2.96 -19.27
N GLU A 42 -26.40 2.78 -19.81
CA GLU A 42 -27.34 1.78 -19.31
C GLU A 42 -26.74 0.37 -19.36
N GLU A 43 -26.09 0.02 -20.47
CA GLU A 43 -25.46 -1.28 -20.68
C GLU A 43 -24.32 -1.52 -19.67
N GLN A 44 -23.53 -0.50 -19.41
CA GLN A 44 -22.44 -0.58 -18.41
C GLN A 44 -22.99 -0.78 -16.99
N VAL A 45 -24.12 -0.16 -16.63
CA VAL A 45 -24.79 -0.40 -15.35
C VAL A 45 -25.28 -1.84 -15.27
N ILE A 46 -25.95 -2.34 -16.32
CA ILE A 46 -26.43 -3.73 -16.37
C ILE A 46 -25.27 -4.71 -16.21
N GLU A 47 -24.18 -4.51 -16.95
CA GLU A 47 -23.00 -5.37 -16.88
C GLU A 47 -22.33 -5.30 -15.47
N LYS A 48 -22.17 -4.10 -14.92
CA LYS A 48 -21.58 -3.88 -13.59
C LYS A 48 -22.41 -4.56 -12.50
N GLU A 49 -23.72 -4.42 -12.52
CA GLU A 49 -24.57 -5.03 -11.50
C GLU A 49 -24.70 -6.54 -11.69
N ALA A 50 -24.68 -7.06 -12.92
CA ALA A 50 -24.63 -8.50 -13.18
C ALA A 50 -23.35 -9.17 -12.67
N ASN A 51 -22.24 -8.43 -12.66
CA ASN A 51 -20.92 -8.87 -12.18
C ASN A 51 -20.66 -8.46 -10.73
N SER A 52 -21.61 -7.78 -10.08
CA SER A 52 -21.43 -7.24 -8.71
C SER A 52 -21.35 -8.34 -7.65
N GLU A 53 -20.55 -8.09 -6.62
CA GLU A 53 -20.54 -8.84 -5.36
C GLU A 53 -21.56 -8.29 -4.34
N ASP A 54 -22.33 -7.25 -4.72
CA ASP A 54 -23.32 -6.68 -3.82
C ASP A 54 -24.41 -7.69 -3.51
N LEU A 55 -24.56 -7.99 -2.22
CA LEU A 55 -25.65 -8.81 -1.73
C LEU A 55 -26.99 -8.09 -1.87
N PHE A 56 -26.95 -6.76 -1.76
CA PHE A 56 -28.11 -5.88 -1.86
C PHE A 56 -27.71 -4.54 -2.45
N LEU A 57 -28.46 -4.10 -3.43
CA LEU A 57 -28.42 -2.73 -3.95
C LEU A 57 -29.77 -2.07 -3.68
N TYR A 58 -29.77 -1.05 -2.81
CA TYR A 58 -30.94 -0.23 -2.53
C TYR A 58 -30.87 1.11 -3.24
N LEU A 59 -31.99 1.49 -3.86
CA LEU A 59 -32.13 2.73 -4.60
C LEU A 59 -33.25 3.57 -3.98
N ALA A 60 -33.02 4.88 -3.88
CA ALA A 60 -34.06 5.84 -3.52
C ALA A 60 -34.67 6.41 -4.80
N LEU A 61 -35.97 6.30 -4.97
CA LEU A 61 -36.72 6.78 -6.14
C LEU A 61 -37.58 8.00 -5.77
N ASP A 62 -37.52 9.04 -6.60
CA ASP A 62 -38.54 10.07 -6.71
C ASP A 62 -39.34 9.79 -7.99
N ASN A 63 -40.54 9.22 -7.81
CA ASN A 63 -41.29 8.57 -8.87
C ASN A 63 -40.47 7.46 -9.59
N GLU A 64 -39.99 7.67 -10.81
CA GLU A 64 -39.19 6.74 -11.59
C GLU A 64 -37.71 7.16 -11.65
N LYS A 65 -37.35 8.35 -11.12
CA LYS A 65 -35.96 8.84 -11.13
C LYS A 65 -35.20 8.28 -9.91
N VAL A 66 -34.07 7.64 -10.16
CA VAL A 66 -33.12 7.26 -9.10
C VAL A 66 -32.43 8.52 -8.60
N VAL A 67 -32.51 8.75 -7.29
CA VAL A 67 -31.96 9.94 -6.60
C VAL A 67 -31.07 9.57 -5.42
N GLY A 68 -30.88 8.29 -5.17
CA GLY A 68 -29.99 7.75 -4.16
C GLY A 68 -29.62 6.31 -4.42
N TYR A 69 -28.40 5.95 -4.07
CA TYR A 69 -27.79 4.63 -4.31
C TYR A 69 -27.07 4.16 -3.04
N CYS A 70 -27.24 2.88 -2.67
CA CYS A 70 -26.57 2.24 -1.56
C CYS A 70 -26.25 0.78 -1.90
N GLY A 71 -25.02 0.50 -2.27
CA GLY A 71 -24.51 -0.85 -2.52
C GLY A 71 -23.97 -1.49 -1.25
N ILE A 72 -24.37 -2.74 -0.97
CA ILE A 72 -24.05 -3.47 0.26
C ILE A 72 -23.49 -4.84 -0.10
N SER A 73 -22.26 -5.11 0.27
CA SER A 73 -21.56 -6.37 0.06
C SER A 73 -21.19 -7.04 1.40
N GLU A 74 -20.68 -8.26 1.34
CA GLU A 74 -19.99 -8.85 2.49
C GLU A 74 -18.62 -8.19 2.66
N TYR A 75 -18.24 -7.89 3.90
CA TYR A 75 -16.91 -7.36 4.17
C TYR A 75 -15.83 -8.41 3.86
N LYS A 76 -14.81 -8.01 3.08
CA LYS A 76 -13.81 -8.97 2.57
C LYS A 76 -12.90 -9.53 3.65
N GLU A 77 -12.56 -8.72 4.64
CA GLU A 77 -11.57 -9.06 5.66
C GLU A 77 -12.16 -9.86 6.84
N ASP A 78 -13.48 -9.83 7.05
CA ASP A 78 -14.11 -10.50 8.18
C ASP A 78 -15.37 -11.26 7.77
N VAL A 79 -15.74 -12.27 8.54
CA VAL A 79 -16.93 -13.09 8.27
C VAL A 79 -18.16 -12.52 8.95
N LYS A 80 -19.34 -12.66 8.30
CA LYS A 80 -20.63 -12.17 8.81
C LYS A 80 -20.64 -10.67 9.15
N ALA A 81 -19.85 -9.88 8.45
CA ALA A 81 -19.90 -8.43 8.47
C ALA A 81 -20.43 -7.91 7.13
N LEU A 82 -21.42 -7.05 7.14
CA LEU A 82 -21.84 -6.31 5.95
C LEU A 82 -20.96 -5.06 5.77
N TYR A 83 -20.89 -4.61 4.55
CA TYR A 83 -20.12 -3.43 4.18
C TYR A 83 -20.92 -2.54 3.22
N ILE A 84 -21.12 -1.28 3.60
CA ILE A 84 -21.66 -0.27 2.69
C ILE A 84 -20.52 0.17 1.78
N ARG A 85 -20.46 -0.42 0.58
CA ARG A 85 -19.40 -0.19 -0.39
C ARG A 85 -19.48 1.20 -0.99
N LEU A 86 -20.72 1.66 -1.25
CA LEU A 86 -20.97 2.92 -1.90
C LEU A 86 -22.31 3.49 -1.45
N LEU A 87 -22.28 4.77 -1.08
CA LEU A 87 -23.48 5.56 -0.75
C LEU A 87 -23.42 6.89 -1.48
N ASN A 88 -24.35 7.16 -2.37
CA ASN A 88 -24.46 8.44 -3.03
C ASN A 88 -25.90 8.98 -3.05
N VAL A 89 -26.04 10.28 -3.05
CA VAL A 89 -27.33 11.00 -3.19
C VAL A 89 -27.14 12.11 -4.20
N HIS A 90 -28.02 12.13 -5.21
CA HIS A 90 -28.03 13.15 -6.25
C HIS A 90 -27.95 14.57 -5.66
N PRO A 91 -27.10 15.49 -6.21
CA PRO A 91 -26.86 16.82 -5.65
C PRO A 91 -28.13 17.61 -5.30
N ASP A 92 -29.11 17.63 -6.21
CA ASP A 92 -30.39 18.34 -6.02
C ASP A 92 -31.29 17.75 -4.92
N TYR A 93 -30.95 16.57 -4.44
CA TYR A 93 -31.68 15.84 -3.41
C TYR A 93 -30.93 15.75 -2.07
N GLN A 94 -29.73 16.33 -2.00
CA GLN A 94 -28.99 16.43 -0.75
C GLN A 94 -29.77 17.27 0.29
N GLY A 95 -29.55 16.99 1.57
CA GLY A 95 -30.31 17.64 2.65
C GLY A 95 -31.73 17.09 2.88
N LYS A 96 -32.29 16.29 1.95
CA LYS A 96 -33.63 15.69 2.08
C LYS A 96 -33.66 14.37 2.87
N LYS A 97 -32.61 14.04 3.62
CA LYS A 97 -32.47 12.85 4.49
C LYS A 97 -32.44 11.50 3.75
N ILE A 98 -32.25 11.49 2.42
CA ILE A 98 -32.23 10.27 1.60
C ILE A 98 -31.05 9.36 2.01
N GLY A 99 -29.84 9.91 2.11
CA GLY A 99 -28.67 9.13 2.56
C GLY A 99 -28.88 8.49 3.93
N LYS A 100 -29.53 9.19 4.85
CA LYS A 100 -29.93 8.62 6.15
C LYS A 100 -30.88 7.42 5.99
N GLN A 101 -31.91 7.52 5.15
CA GLN A 101 -32.88 6.43 4.96
C GLN A 101 -32.19 5.19 4.36
N LEU A 102 -31.26 5.38 3.41
CA LEU A 102 -30.48 4.31 2.81
C LEU A 102 -29.56 3.60 3.83
N VAL A 103 -28.85 4.36 4.65
CA VAL A 103 -28.01 3.81 5.74
C VAL A 103 -28.85 3.05 6.77
N LEU A 104 -29.99 3.59 7.19
CA LEU A 104 -30.89 2.90 8.13
C LEU A 104 -31.44 1.60 7.52
N LYS A 105 -31.74 1.61 6.21
CA LYS A 105 -32.16 0.39 5.50
C LYS A 105 -31.07 -0.69 5.48
N ALA A 106 -29.81 -0.29 5.35
CA ALA A 106 -28.67 -1.20 5.45
C ALA A 106 -28.53 -1.79 6.86
N VAL A 107 -28.70 -0.97 7.90
CA VAL A 107 -28.70 -1.44 9.30
C VAL A 107 -29.86 -2.43 9.56
N GLU A 108 -31.08 -2.08 9.15
CA GLU A 108 -32.25 -2.98 9.26
C GLU A 108 -31.98 -4.33 8.59
N LYS A 109 -31.40 -4.31 7.39
CA LYS A 109 -31.08 -5.52 6.65
C LYS A 109 -30.02 -6.37 7.36
N THR A 110 -29.05 -5.75 8.01
CA THR A 110 -28.05 -6.47 8.81
C THR A 110 -28.66 -7.16 10.01
N VAL A 111 -29.62 -6.49 10.68
CA VAL A 111 -30.39 -7.08 11.79
C VAL A 111 -31.24 -8.25 11.30
N GLU A 112 -31.96 -8.11 10.16
CA GLU A 112 -32.77 -9.19 9.56
C GLU A 112 -31.95 -10.42 9.23
N LEU A 113 -30.69 -10.25 8.79
CA LEU A 113 -29.77 -11.36 8.49
C LEU A 113 -29.19 -12.03 9.74
N GLY A 114 -29.36 -11.43 10.92
CA GLY A 114 -28.73 -11.89 12.14
C GLY A 114 -27.21 -11.70 12.15
N TRP A 115 -26.69 -10.79 11.35
CA TRP A 115 -25.25 -10.52 11.29
C TRP A 115 -24.84 -9.48 12.35
N PRO A 116 -23.67 -9.67 13.01
CA PRO A 116 -23.31 -8.88 14.18
C PRO A 116 -22.73 -7.49 13.84
N ARG A 117 -22.41 -7.21 12.57
CA ARG A 117 -21.65 -6.00 12.21
C ARG A 117 -22.04 -5.49 10.83
N ILE A 118 -22.07 -4.15 10.67
CA ILE A 118 -22.06 -3.46 9.39
C ILE A 118 -21.04 -2.32 9.43
N ASP A 119 -20.20 -2.26 8.41
CA ASP A 119 -19.10 -1.31 8.27
C ASP A 119 -19.28 -0.39 7.09
N LEU A 120 -18.55 0.71 7.13
CA LEU A 120 -18.26 1.56 5.98
C LEU A 120 -16.90 2.23 6.16
N TYR A 121 -16.28 2.60 5.06
CA TYR A 121 -15.15 3.51 5.04
C TYR A 121 -15.56 4.87 4.52
N THR A 122 -14.95 5.91 5.06
CA THR A 122 -15.06 7.27 4.54
C THR A 122 -13.67 7.92 4.58
N TRP A 123 -13.37 8.75 3.60
CA TRP A 123 -12.08 9.42 3.51
C TRP A 123 -11.99 10.61 4.49
N ALA A 124 -10.76 10.98 4.86
CA ALA A 124 -10.46 11.93 5.93
C ALA A 124 -11.11 13.32 5.75
N GLY A 125 -11.21 13.80 4.51
CA GLY A 125 -11.82 15.08 4.19
C GLY A 125 -13.37 15.09 4.20
N ASN A 126 -14.03 13.94 4.34
CA ASN A 126 -15.49 13.83 4.27
C ASN A 126 -16.17 14.22 5.59
N VAL A 127 -15.86 15.40 6.07
CA VAL A 127 -16.42 15.95 7.31
C VAL A 127 -17.96 16.11 7.27
N LYS A 128 -18.56 16.13 6.07
CA LYS A 128 -20.02 16.20 5.90
C LYS A 128 -20.72 14.86 6.13
N ALA A 129 -20.09 13.74 5.76
CA ALA A 129 -20.68 12.41 5.87
C ALA A 129 -20.51 11.79 7.28
N VAL A 130 -19.43 12.05 7.98
CA VAL A 130 -19.20 11.55 9.34
C VAL A 130 -20.37 11.86 10.30
N PRO A 131 -20.90 13.07 10.39
CA PRO A 131 -22.07 13.36 11.22
C PRO A 131 -23.33 12.58 10.80
N LEU A 132 -23.50 12.28 9.50
CA LEU A 132 -24.60 11.47 9.02
C LEU A 132 -24.50 10.04 9.57
N TYR A 133 -23.33 9.42 9.45
CA TYR A 133 -23.11 8.06 9.94
C TYR A 133 -23.25 7.96 11.45
N LYS A 134 -22.65 8.89 12.20
CA LYS A 134 -22.83 8.99 13.65
C LYS A 134 -24.29 9.16 14.05
N LYS A 135 -25.05 9.97 13.33
CA LYS A 135 -26.52 10.10 13.53
C LYS A 135 -27.24 8.78 13.29
N CYS A 136 -26.76 7.93 12.41
CA CYS A 136 -27.29 6.59 12.17
C CYS A 136 -26.80 5.55 13.19
N GLY A 137 -25.97 5.92 14.16
CA GLY A 137 -25.47 5.06 15.22
C GLY A 137 -24.14 4.36 14.92
N PHE A 138 -23.42 4.79 13.89
CA PHE A 138 -22.08 4.28 13.61
C PHE A 138 -21.07 4.94 14.52
N PHE A 139 -20.12 4.16 15.00
CA PHE A 139 -18.93 4.60 15.71
C PHE A 139 -17.75 4.73 14.75
N TRP A 140 -16.96 5.77 14.93
CA TRP A 140 -15.71 5.96 14.23
C TRP A 140 -14.57 5.37 15.06
N GLU A 141 -13.86 4.39 14.50
CA GLU A 141 -12.71 3.76 15.14
C GLU A 141 -11.47 4.67 15.08
N ASP A 142 -10.78 4.78 16.24
CA ASP A 142 -9.47 5.42 16.32
C ASP A 142 -8.42 4.47 15.71
N ARG A 143 -7.94 4.81 14.49
CA ARG A 143 -6.92 4.08 13.74
C ARG A 143 -5.91 5.03 13.14
N ASP A 144 -4.69 4.57 12.93
CA ASP A 144 -3.63 5.35 12.26
C ASP A 144 -3.74 5.17 10.73
N GLU A 145 -4.83 5.68 10.15
CA GLU A 145 -5.16 5.55 8.73
C GLU A 145 -5.70 6.85 8.15
N THR A 146 -5.50 7.03 6.85
CA THR A 146 -6.07 8.16 6.09
C THR A 146 -7.57 8.05 5.89
N THR A 147 -8.13 6.82 5.92
CA THR A 147 -9.56 6.55 5.83
C THR A 147 -10.15 6.25 7.21
N HIS A 148 -11.42 6.60 7.41
CA HIS A 148 -12.11 6.38 8.66
C HIS A 148 -13.00 5.15 8.57
N LEU A 149 -12.65 4.08 9.29
CA LEU A 149 -13.54 2.96 9.48
C LEU A 149 -14.65 3.35 10.47
N MET A 150 -15.88 3.21 10.03
CA MET A 150 -17.05 3.39 10.88
C MET A 150 -17.89 2.12 10.90
N ASN A 151 -18.39 1.76 12.06
CA ASN A 151 -19.17 0.54 12.24
C ASN A 151 -20.39 0.72 13.12
N PHE A 152 -21.46 -0.02 12.81
CA PHE A 152 -22.62 -0.20 13.64
C PHE A 152 -22.69 -1.67 14.08
N ILE A 153 -23.06 -1.92 15.34
CA ILE A 153 -23.09 -3.25 15.93
C ILE A 153 -24.54 -3.71 16.16
N PRO A 154 -25.18 -4.34 15.16
CA PRO A 154 -26.56 -4.81 15.26
C PRO A 154 -26.83 -5.83 16.37
N LEU A 155 -25.78 -6.47 16.88
CA LEU A 155 -25.84 -7.41 17.99
C LEU A 155 -26.65 -6.84 19.18
N VAL A 156 -26.59 -5.54 19.44
CA VAL A 156 -27.37 -4.89 20.51
C VAL A 156 -28.86 -4.99 20.27
N LEU A 157 -29.32 -4.95 19.04
CA LEU A 157 -30.75 -5.05 18.67
C LEU A 157 -31.24 -6.50 18.59
N GLN A 158 -30.31 -7.46 18.54
CA GLN A 158 -30.58 -8.90 18.46
C GLN A 158 -30.61 -9.54 19.85
N ASN A 159 -30.11 -8.88 20.89
CA ASN A 159 -29.94 -9.39 22.23
C ASN A 159 -31.28 -9.60 22.94
N GLU A 160 -31.49 -10.82 23.46
CA GLU A 160 -32.77 -11.17 24.12
C GLU A 160 -33.03 -10.37 25.39
N LEU A 161 -32.01 -10.02 26.17
CA LEU A 161 -32.15 -9.18 27.36
C LEU A 161 -32.61 -7.74 27.04
N LEU A 162 -32.38 -7.27 25.83
CA LEU A 162 -32.73 -5.94 25.39
C LEU A 162 -34.05 -5.85 24.61
N LYS A 163 -34.52 -6.97 24.06
CA LYS A 163 -35.79 -7.02 23.32
C LYS A 163 -36.98 -6.43 24.06
N PRO A 164 -37.21 -6.72 25.37
CA PRO A 164 -38.32 -6.11 26.11
C PRO A 164 -38.30 -4.57 26.11
N TYR A 165 -37.11 -3.99 26.20
CA TYR A 165 -36.93 -2.55 26.20
C TYR A 165 -37.17 -1.93 24.82
N PHE A 166 -36.72 -2.59 23.73
CA PHE A 166 -36.95 -2.13 22.35
C PHE A 166 -38.40 -2.29 21.87
N GLN A 167 -39.28 -2.90 22.64
CA GLN A 167 -40.73 -2.81 22.41
C GLN A 167 -41.28 -1.41 22.78
N HIS A 168 -40.57 -0.64 23.60
CA HIS A 168 -40.95 0.64 24.13
C HIS A 168 -40.00 1.78 23.75
N LEU A 169 -38.83 1.46 23.25
CA LEU A 169 -37.79 2.37 22.77
C LEU A 169 -37.60 2.20 21.24
N ASP A 170 -37.67 3.32 20.53
CA ASP A 170 -37.27 3.33 19.11
C ASP A 170 -35.74 3.36 19.03
N TRP A 171 -35.17 2.30 18.46
CA TRP A 171 -33.72 2.12 18.42
C TRP A 171 -32.98 3.26 17.72
N TYR A 172 -33.64 4.00 16.85
CA TYR A 172 -33.06 5.16 16.16
C TYR A 172 -33.40 6.47 16.86
N LYS A 173 -34.67 6.74 17.22
CA LYS A 173 -35.11 8.04 17.74
C LYS A 173 -34.70 8.26 19.19
N ASP A 174 -34.79 7.23 20.03
CA ASP A 174 -34.50 7.32 21.47
C ASP A 174 -32.99 7.18 21.78
N ASN A 175 -32.14 6.92 20.78
CA ASN A 175 -30.70 6.83 20.95
C ASN A 175 -30.07 8.20 21.18
N LYS A 176 -29.33 8.34 22.28
CA LYS A 176 -28.56 9.54 22.65
C LYS A 176 -27.14 9.40 22.06
N ARG A 177 -26.80 10.26 21.10
CA ARG A 177 -25.56 10.21 20.35
C ARG A 177 -24.74 11.45 20.51
N VAL A 178 -23.43 11.29 20.58
CA VAL A 178 -22.47 12.38 20.47
C VAL A 178 -22.05 12.51 18.99
N ILE A 179 -22.33 13.69 18.40
CA ILE A 179 -22.07 13.96 16.98
C ILE A 179 -20.85 14.88 16.89
N GLU A 180 -19.70 14.37 17.25
CA GLU A 180 -18.43 15.07 17.08
C GLU A 180 -17.61 14.43 15.94
N VAL A 181 -16.90 15.27 15.17
CA VAL A 181 -16.03 14.79 14.07
C VAL A 181 -14.68 14.43 14.65
N LYS A 182 -14.64 13.34 15.40
CA LYS A 182 -13.47 12.73 16.00
C LYS A 182 -13.73 11.23 16.24
N PRO A 183 -12.71 10.41 16.41
CA PRO A 183 -12.87 9.01 16.81
C PRO A 183 -13.68 8.86 18.10
N ASP A 184 -14.46 7.79 18.18
CA ASP A 184 -15.30 7.44 19.32
C ASP A 184 -14.59 6.44 20.23
N GLY A 185 -15.12 6.30 21.45
CA GLY A 185 -14.72 5.28 22.41
C GLY A 185 -13.98 5.82 23.62
N THR A 186 -14.14 5.10 24.73
CA THR A 186 -13.41 5.31 25.98
C THR A 186 -12.38 4.20 26.16
N LYS A 187 -11.16 4.56 26.57
CA LYS A 187 -10.06 3.60 26.77
C LYS A 187 -9.95 3.21 28.25
N GLU A 188 -9.92 1.90 28.54
CA GLU A 188 -9.76 1.35 29.90
C GLU A 188 -8.98 0.03 29.80
N ASN A 189 -7.84 -0.13 30.50
CA ASN A 189 -7.02 -1.34 30.52
C ASN A 189 -6.57 -1.86 29.14
N GLY A 190 -6.33 -0.95 28.19
CA GLY A 190 -5.98 -1.27 26.81
C GLY A 190 -7.18 -1.63 25.91
N PHE A 191 -8.37 -1.75 26.46
CA PHE A 191 -9.59 -1.87 25.70
C PHE A 191 -10.10 -0.53 25.23
N THR A 192 -10.87 -0.52 24.15
CA THR A 192 -11.67 0.62 23.70
C THR A 192 -13.13 0.22 23.68
N PHE A 193 -13.98 1.00 24.31
CA PHE A 193 -15.40 0.73 24.44
C PHE A 193 -16.23 1.78 23.73
N PHE A 194 -17.11 1.35 22.85
CA PHE A 194 -18.17 2.16 22.27
C PHE A 194 -19.41 2.09 23.14
N GLU A 195 -20.21 3.15 23.17
CA GLU A 195 -21.38 3.21 24.04
C GLU A 195 -22.61 3.61 23.27
N TYR A 196 -23.66 2.81 23.42
CA TYR A 196 -25.03 3.15 23.04
C TYR A 196 -25.85 3.48 24.29
N ILE A 197 -26.64 4.55 24.21
CA ILE A 197 -27.60 4.94 25.25
C ILE A 197 -28.95 5.19 24.59
N TRP A 198 -29.97 4.47 25.02
CA TRP A 198 -31.37 4.72 24.65
C TRP A 198 -32.13 5.14 25.88
N GLN A 199 -32.92 6.21 25.75
CA GLN A 199 -33.67 6.75 26.86
C GLN A 199 -34.89 7.52 26.38
N ASN A 200 -36.04 7.19 26.99
CA ASN A 200 -37.26 8.00 26.98
C ASN A 200 -37.68 8.32 28.43
N GLU A 201 -38.91 8.73 28.65
CA GLU A 201 -39.41 9.12 29.98
C GLU A 201 -39.45 7.95 30.98
N GLN A 202 -39.61 6.70 30.52
CA GLN A 202 -39.81 5.54 31.37
C GLN A 202 -38.69 4.50 31.30
N TYR A 203 -38.01 4.38 30.17
CA TYR A 203 -37.04 3.33 29.88
C TYR A 203 -35.66 3.92 29.66
N TYR A 204 -34.65 3.23 30.21
CA TYR A 204 -33.25 3.53 30.04
C TYR A 204 -32.50 2.25 29.71
N VAL A 205 -31.67 2.29 28.68
CA VAL A 205 -30.77 1.21 28.29
C VAL A 205 -29.42 1.82 27.91
N ARG A 206 -28.36 1.32 28.53
CA ARG A 206 -26.97 1.64 28.19
C ARG A 206 -26.25 0.35 27.89
N VAL A 207 -25.57 0.32 26.76
CA VAL A 207 -24.79 -0.84 26.31
C VAL A 207 -23.40 -0.39 25.93
N GLN A 208 -22.38 -1.08 26.44
CA GLN A 208 -21.00 -0.88 25.98
C GLN A 208 -20.53 -2.08 25.17
N ILE A 209 -19.89 -1.78 24.03
CA ILE A 209 -19.33 -2.72 23.09
C ILE A 209 -17.82 -2.60 23.12
N GLU A 210 -17.11 -3.71 23.27
CA GLU A 210 -15.67 -3.72 23.13
C GLU A 210 -15.29 -3.70 21.63
N LYS A 211 -14.34 -2.81 21.25
CA LYS A 211 -13.97 -2.49 19.87
C LYS A 211 -13.46 -3.70 19.09
N SER A 212 -12.50 -4.46 19.64
CA SER A 212 -11.74 -5.47 18.90
C SER A 212 -12.54 -6.76 18.66
N GLY A 213 -13.20 -7.27 19.71
CA GLY A 213 -14.03 -8.46 19.63
C GLY A 213 -15.48 -8.20 19.26
N ARG A 214 -15.90 -6.93 19.17
CA ARG A 214 -17.30 -6.55 18.87
C ARG A 214 -18.32 -7.15 19.84
N GLY A 215 -17.87 -7.52 21.04
CA GLY A 215 -18.69 -8.11 22.07
C GLY A 215 -19.37 -7.08 22.96
N ILE A 216 -20.57 -7.40 23.48
CA ILE A 216 -21.20 -6.62 24.52
C ILE A 216 -20.44 -6.88 25.82
N ARG A 217 -19.92 -5.83 26.46
CA ARG A 217 -19.28 -5.93 27.77
C ARG A 217 -20.15 -5.48 28.93
N LEU A 218 -21.09 -4.56 28.66
CA LEU A 218 -21.93 -4.00 29.69
C LEU A 218 -23.34 -3.78 29.15
N ILE A 219 -24.32 -4.18 29.96
CA ILE A 219 -25.74 -3.85 29.79
C ILE A 219 -26.24 -3.22 31.09
N GLU A 220 -26.74 -2.01 31.03
CA GLU A 220 -27.37 -1.32 32.13
C GLU A 220 -28.77 -0.87 31.74
N THR A 221 -29.73 -1.20 32.57
CA THR A 221 -31.13 -0.84 32.40
C THR A 221 -31.71 -0.19 33.67
N ASN A 222 -32.98 0.11 33.68
CA ASN A 222 -33.67 0.51 34.90
C ASN A 222 -33.64 -0.59 35.99
N GLU A 223 -33.55 -1.86 35.57
CA GLU A 223 -33.75 -3.01 36.43
C GLU A 223 -32.46 -3.64 36.91
N TYR A 224 -31.40 -3.58 36.10
CA TYR A 224 -30.11 -4.23 36.43
C TYR A 224 -28.93 -3.57 35.74
N LEU A 225 -27.74 -3.90 36.23
CA LEU A 225 -26.46 -3.70 35.57
C LEU A 225 -25.76 -5.07 35.48
N LEU A 226 -25.34 -5.44 34.29
CA LEU A 226 -24.51 -6.59 34.01
C LEU A 226 -23.24 -6.11 33.34
N GLU A 227 -22.06 -6.40 33.90
CA GLU A 227 -20.77 -5.93 33.40
C GLU A 227 -19.72 -7.03 33.50
N ILE A 228 -18.86 -7.11 32.48
CA ILE A 228 -17.64 -7.93 32.52
C ILE A 228 -16.40 -7.07 32.36
N LYS A 229 -15.31 -7.46 33.03
CA LYS A 229 -14.01 -6.79 33.00
C LYS A 229 -12.87 -7.76 32.93
N MET A 230 -11.76 -7.31 32.34
CA MET A 230 -10.46 -7.97 32.41
C MET A 230 -9.39 -6.92 32.73
N ASP A 231 -8.30 -7.33 33.32
CA ASP A 231 -7.16 -6.50 33.76
C ASP A 231 -6.41 -5.88 32.59
N SER A 232 -6.39 -6.55 31.43
CA SER A 232 -5.66 -6.12 30.25
C SER A 232 -6.28 -6.70 28.97
N HIS A 233 -6.30 -5.91 27.89
CA HIS A 233 -6.68 -6.35 26.57
C HIS A 233 -5.66 -7.35 25.96
N SER A 234 -4.38 -7.07 26.16
CA SER A 234 -3.28 -7.90 25.65
C SER A 234 -3.02 -9.09 26.58
N LYS A 235 -2.99 -10.31 26.04
CA LYS A 235 -2.84 -11.55 26.81
C LYS A 235 -1.71 -12.41 26.24
N ILE A 236 -0.86 -12.92 27.13
CA ILE A 236 0.24 -13.82 26.76
C ILE A 236 -0.28 -15.25 26.74
N GLU A 237 0.02 -16.00 25.67
CA GLU A 237 -0.22 -17.44 25.57
C GLU A 237 0.44 -18.18 26.75
N GLY A 238 -0.31 -19.11 27.35
CA GLY A 238 0.14 -19.90 28.50
C GLY A 238 0.03 -19.20 29.85
N ARG A 239 -0.35 -17.90 29.89
CA ARG A 239 -0.68 -17.21 31.15
C ARG A 239 -2.18 -17.27 31.42
N ASP A 240 -2.51 -17.59 32.66
CA ASP A 240 -3.90 -17.50 33.14
C ASP A 240 -4.33 -16.04 33.24
N ALA A 241 -5.60 -15.80 32.87
CA ALA A 241 -6.25 -14.52 32.99
C ALA A 241 -7.58 -14.69 33.77
N ASN A 242 -8.10 -13.60 34.30
CA ASN A 242 -9.38 -13.58 34.99
C ASN A 242 -10.37 -12.68 34.30
N LEU A 243 -11.58 -13.18 34.09
CA LEU A 243 -12.74 -12.45 33.64
C LEU A 243 -13.65 -12.17 34.83
N GLN A 244 -13.79 -10.92 35.20
CA GLN A 244 -14.65 -10.48 36.29
C GLN A 244 -16.07 -10.27 35.78
N VAL A 245 -17.04 -10.86 36.43
CA VAL A 245 -18.47 -10.62 36.18
C VAL A 245 -19.08 -9.90 37.35
N PHE A 246 -19.73 -8.79 37.07
CA PHE A 246 -20.45 -7.99 38.05
C PHE A 246 -21.92 -7.85 37.64
N VAL A 247 -22.81 -8.20 38.56
CA VAL A 247 -24.26 -8.03 38.40
C VAL A 247 -24.80 -7.24 39.55
N LYS A 248 -25.51 -6.13 39.24
CA LYS A 248 -26.22 -5.33 40.23
C LYS A 248 -27.71 -5.35 39.91
N ASN A 249 -28.48 -5.82 40.85
CA ASN A 249 -29.95 -5.79 40.82
C ASN A 249 -30.41 -4.39 41.28
N LYS A 250 -31.25 -3.74 40.53
CA LYS A 250 -31.85 -2.45 40.87
C LYS A 250 -33.34 -2.54 41.24
N THR A 251 -33.87 -3.78 41.30
CA THR A 251 -35.24 -4.08 41.68
C THR A 251 -35.32 -4.68 43.07
N ASN A 252 -36.53 -4.83 43.59
CA ASN A 252 -36.76 -5.53 44.87
C ASN A 252 -36.89 -7.04 44.73
N GLU A 253 -37.01 -7.55 43.49
CA GLU A 253 -37.13 -9.00 43.22
C GLU A 253 -35.75 -9.58 42.87
N ALA A 254 -35.45 -10.77 43.38
CA ALA A 254 -34.17 -11.40 43.11
C ALA A 254 -34.06 -11.80 41.62
N LEU A 255 -32.94 -11.44 40.97
CA LEU A 255 -32.60 -11.94 39.64
C LEU A 255 -32.04 -13.34 39.71
N THR A 256 -32.50 -14.24 38.86
CA THR A 256 -31.92 -15.59 38.68
C THR A 256 -31.02 -15.61 37.49
N ILE A 257 -29.74 -15.95 37.71
CA ILE A 257 -28.74 -16.00 36.63
C ILE A 257 -28.06 -17.36 36.55
N ASP A 258 -27.83 -17.80 35.29
CA ASP A 258 -26.93 -18.87 34.95
C ASP A 258 -25.75 -18.28 34.16
N VAL A 259 -24.51 -18.69 34.45
CA VAL A 259 -23.29 -18.22 33.80
C VAL A 259 -22.51 -19.43 33.29
N ASN A 260 -22.35 -19.53 31.97
CA ASN A 260 -21.58 -20.58 31.34
C ASN A 260 -20.47 -19.99 30.47
N GLY A 261 -19.23 -20.42 30.71
CA GLY A 261 -18.10 -20.10 29.84
C GLY A 261 -18.23 -20.76 28.49
N LEU A 262 -17.86 -20.03 27.44
CA LEU A 262 -17.73 -20.57 26.10
C LEU A 262 -16.27 -20.84 25.76
N GLN A 263 -16.07 -21.78 24.85
CA GLN A 263 -14.75 -22.20 24.38
C GLN A 263 -14.68 -21.98 22.89
N ASN A 264 -13.56 -21.46 22.44
CA ASN A 264 -13.18 -21.41 21.04
C ASN A 264 -11.74 -21.96 20.88
N GLU A 265 -11.23 -22.01 19.66
CA GLU A 265 -9.91 -22.59 19.36
C GLU A 265 -8.74 -21.91 20.08
N ARG A 266 -8.93 -20.67 20.52
CA ARG A 266 -7.87 -19.85 21.11
C ARG A 266 -8.05 -19.55 22.60
N ILE A 267 -9.29 -19.52 23.07
CA ILE A 267 -9.63 -19.03 24.41
C ILE A 267 -10.67 -19.92 25.04
N HIS A 268 -10.41 -20.35 26.26
CA HIS A 268 -11.36 -21.09 27.10
C HIS A 268 -11.72 -20.29 28.32
N VAL A 269 -13.01 -20.08 28.54
CA VAL A 269 -13.55 -19.45 29.76
C VAL A 269 -14.10 -20.54 30.66
N HIS A 270 -13.52 -20.70 31.83
CA HIS A 270 -13.83 -21.83 32.74
C HIS A 270 -14.93 -21.46 33.73
N ALA A 271 -16.20 -21.48 33.29
CA ALA A 271 -17.34 -21.16 34.16
C ALA A 271 -18.52 -22.08 33.93
N THR A 272 -19.14 -22.52 35.04
CA THR A 272 -20.46 -23.15 35.03
C THR A 272 -21.16 -22.87 36.37
N TYR A 273 -21.99 -21.83 36.39
CA TYR A 273 -22.76 -21.44 37.56
C TYR A 273 -24.25 -21.47 37.21
N LYS A 274 -25.07 -22.12 38.01
CA LYS A 274 -26.51 -22.31 37.76
C LYS A 274 -27.35 -21.79 38.90
N GLN A 275 -28.46 -21.16 38.58
CA GLN A 275 -29.50 -20.70 39.53
C GLN A 275 -28.93 -19.78 40.65
N VAL A 276 -28.03 -18.90 40.32
CA VAL A 276 -27.52 -17.88 41.25
C VAL A 276 -28.59 -16.84 41.43
N HIS A 277 -29.04 -16.63 42.69
CA HIS A 277 -30.05 -15.64 43.04
C HIS A 277 -29.37 -14.33 43.48
N VAL A 278 -29.51 -13.27 42.72
CA VAL A 278 -28.90 -11.96 43.01
C VAL A 278 -29.94 -11.02 43.61
N LYS A 279 -29.84 -10.77 44.93
CA LYS A 279 -30.74 -9.82 45.62
C LYS A 279 -30.30 -8.37 45.41
N GLU A 280 -29.03 -8.03 45.66
CA GLU A 280 -28.47 -6.68 45.51
C GLU A 280 -27.37 -6.67 44.48
N GLN A 281 -26.29 -7.42 44.73
CA GLN A 281 -25.14 -7.52 43.80
C GLN A 281 -24.47 -8.88 43.87
N TYR A 282 -23.80 -9.23 42.79
CA TYR A 282 -23.05 -10.47 42.66
C TYR A 282 -21.75 -10.18 41.90
N HIS A 283 -20.64 -10.70 42.41
CA HIS A 283 -19.33 -10.59 41.77
C HIS A 283 -18.68 -11.97 41.74
N ILE A 284 -18.02 -12.29 40.62
CA ILE A 284 -17.28 -13.53 40.43
C ILE A 284 -16.09 -13.32 39.49
N ASP A 285 -14.98 -13.92 39.87
CA ASP A 285 -13.78 -14.05 39.04
C ASP A 285 -13.79 -15.42 38.32
N ILE A 286 -13.65 -15.41 37.02
CA ILE A 286 -13.71 -16.59 36.17
C ILE A 286 -12.35 -16.77 35.50
N PRO A 287 -11.67 -17.93 35.68
CA PRO A 287 -10.42 -18.22 35.00
C PRO A 287 -10.59 -18.29 33.50
N VAL A 288 -9.62 -17.74 32.77
CA VAL A 288 -9.55 -17.75 31.30
C VAL A 288 -8.17 -18.22 30.88
N SER A 289 -8.11 -19.25 30.04
CA SER A 289 -6.85 -19.77 29.47
C SER A 289 -6.71 -19.39 28.01
N ILE A 290 -5.52 -18.95 27.63
CA ILE A 290 -5.15 -18.55 26.24
C ILE A 290 -4.24 -19.63 25.66
N TYR A 291 -4.67 -20.28 24.56
CA TYR A 291 -3.99 -21.43 23.94
C TYR A 291 -3.27 -21.10 22.64
N ASP A 292 -3.58 -19.97 22.02
CA ASP A 292 -2.93 -19.54 20.77
C ASP A 292 -2.61 -18.06 20.85
N GLY A 293 -1.32 -17.75 20.89
CA GLY A 293 -0.75 -16.42 20.90
C GLY A 293 -0.50 -15.81 19.50
N SER A 294 -1.14 -16.33 18.48
CA SER A 294 -1.11 -15.70 17.15
C SER A 294 -1.77 -14.34 17.21
N GLU A 295 -1.04 -13.28 16.81
CA GLU A 295 -1.58 -11.93 16.80
C GLU A 295 -2.75 -11.82 15.82
N PRO A 296 -3.93 -11.34 16.25
CA PRO A 296 -5.03 -11.14 15.34
C PRO A 296 -4.77 -9.94 14.42
N ASN A 297 -5.24 -10.03 13.19
CA ASN A 297 -5.25 -8.92 12.25
C ASN A 297 -6.25 -7.85 12.74
N GLU A 298 -5.89 -6.59 12.68
CA GLU A 298 -6.74 -5.45 13.08
C GLU A 298 -8.06 -5.30 12.28
N TRP A 299 -8.12 -5.90 11.09
CA TRP A 299 -9.29 -5.87 10.19
C TRP A 299 -10.37 -6.89 10.55
N VAL A 300 -9.99 -7.94 11.28
CA VAL A 300 -10.90 -9.02 11.68
C VAL A 300 -11.37 -8.86 13.11
N THR A 301 -12.49 -9.50 13.42
CA THR A 301 -12.96 -9.60 14.81
C THR A 301 -11.99 -10.46 15.62
N HIS A 302 -11.45 -9.89 16.69
CA HIS A 302 -10.49 -10.57 17.56
C HIS A 302 -11.11 -11.76 18.30
N PRO A 303 -10.30 -12.74 18.72
CA PRO A 303 -10.71 -13.78 19.64
C PRO A 303 -11.31 -13.18 20.92
N LYS A 304 -12.33 -13.82 21.45
CA LYS A 304 -13.11 -13.29 22.58
C LYS A 304 -13.14 -14.25 23.75
N ALA A 305 -13.05 -13.71 24.96
CA ALA A 305 -13.51 -14.36 26.16
C ALA A 305 -15.02 -14.17 26.26
N GLU A 306 -15.79 -15.27 26.09
CA GLU A 306 -17.23 -15.24 25.92
C GLU A 306 -17.96 -15.97 27.06
N LEU A 307 -19.04 -15.35 27.54
CA LEU A 307 -19.97 -15.94 28.50
C LEU A 307 -21.37 -15.97 27.92
N ASN A 308 -22.02 -17.14 28.03
CA ASN A 308 -23.44 -17.29 27.83
C ASN A 308 -24.13 -17.08 29.18
N ILE A 309 -24.82 -15.98 29.34
CA ILE A 309 -25.56 -15.63 30.53
C ILE A 309 -27.06 -15.80 30.26
N GLN A 310 -27.75 -16.51 31.13
CA GLN A 310 -29.20 -16.56 31.15
C GLN A 310 -29.69 -15.82 32.39
N MET A 311 -30.48 -14.77 32.20
CA MET A 311 -31.02 -13.93 33.27
C MET A 311 -32.54 -13.95 33.21
N ASN A 312 -33.19 -14.43 34.27
CA ASN A 312 -34.66 -14.61 34.33
C ASN A 312 -35.23 -15.32 33.08
N GLY A 313 -34.50 -16.30 32.55
CA GLY A 313 -34.91 -17.07 31.38
C GLY A 313 -34.51 -16.49 30.01
N LEU A 314 -34.06 -15.23 29.95
CA LEU A 314 -33.59 -14.59 28.73
C LEU A 314 -32.08 -14.78 28.55
N ARG A 315 -31.64 -15.11 27.33
CA ARG A 315 -30.27 -15.44 27.01
C ARG A 315 -29.51 -14.21 26.49
N CYS A 316 -28.27 -14.08 26.94
CA CYS A 316 -27.33 -13.09 26.45
C CYS A 316 -25.92 -13.66 26.31
N ILE A 317 -25.24 -13.37 25.20
CA ILE A 317 -23.80 -13.57 25.08
C ILE A 317 -23.13 -12.25 25.35
N ILE A 318 -22.27 -12.21 26.38
CA ILE A 318 -21.41 -11.08 26.67
C ILE A 318 -19.96 -11.50 26.44
N ALA A 319 -19.13 -10.58 25.94
CA ALA A 319 -17.80 -10.91 25.53
C ALA A 319 -16.85 -9.72 25.57
N LEU A 320 -15.58 -10.02 25.85
CA LEU A 320 -14.46 -9.10 25.67
C LEU A 320 -13.51 -9.66 24.62
N GLY A 321 -13.19 -8.86 23.62
CA GLY A 321 -12.12 -9.16 22.68
C GLY A 321 -10.78 -9.17 23.40
N THR A 322 -9.88 -10.01 22.95
CA THR A 322 -8.53 -10.09 23.49
C THR A 322 -7.52 -9.92 22.36
N TYR A 323 -6.33 -9.46 22.69
CA TYR A 323 -5.18 -9.45 21.80
C TYR A 323 -4.19 -10.52 22.29
N PRO A 324 -4.38 -11.81 21.88
CA PRO A 324 -3.43 -12.86 22.23
C PRO A 324 -2.09 -12.62 21.55
N LYS A 325 -1.01 -12.90 22.25
CA LYS A 325 0.35 -12.82 21.74
C LYS A 325 1.28 -13.80 22.42
N LYS A 326 2.36 -14.16 21.76
CA LYS A 326 3.44 -14.93 22.34
C LYS A 326 4.27 -14.09 23.33
N ALA A 327 5.07 -14.74 24.15
CA ALA A 327 5.98 -14.06 25.10
C ALA A 327 6.96 -13.13 24.37
N MET A 328 7.39 -13.52 23.18
CA MET A 328 8.21 -12.70 22.28
C MET A 328 7.67 -12.80 20.85
N LYS A 329 7.68 -11.67 20.13
CA LYS A 329 7.44 -11.61 18.68
C LYS A 329 8.78 -11.71 17.99
N LEU A 330 8.88 -12.64 17.06
CA LEU A 330 10.11 -12.95 16.33
C LEU A 330 9.90 -12.71 14.84
N LYS A 331 10.92 -12.09 14.21
CA LYS A 331 10.92 -11.87 12.75
C LYS A 331 12.31 -12.17 12.18
N TRP A 332 12.36 -13.15 11.30
CA TRP A 332 13.57 -13.46 10.55
C TRP A 332 13.81 -12.46 9.44
N VAL A 333 15.03 -11.98 9.32
CA VAL A 333 15.47 -11.03 8.29
C VAL A 333 16.74 -11.55 7.65
N TYR A 334 16.67 -11.73 6.35
CA TYR A 334 17.82 -12.16 5.55
C TYR A 334 17.81 -11.49 4.17
N HIS A 335 18.70 -10.52 3.97
CA HIS A 335 18.82 -9.76 2.74
C HIS A 335 20.30 -9.57 2.36
N PRO A 336 20.99 -10.63 1.97
CA PRO A 336 22.39 -10.52 1.58
C PRO A 336 22.49 -9.82 0.22
N LYS A 337 23.54 -9.01 0.08
CA LYS A 337 23.90 -8.39 -1.21
C LYS A 337 24.29 -9.44 -2.26
N LYS A 338 24.78 -10.61 -1.81
CA LYS A 338 25.15 -11.77 -2.65
C LYS A 338 24.95 -13.04 -1.86
N PHE A 339 24.47 -14.08 -2.55
CA PHE A 339 24.33 -15.42 -2.02
C PHE A 339 25.61 -16.20 -2.40
N GLU A 340 26.56 -16.34 -1.47
CA GLU A 340 27.85 -16.99 -1.73
C GLU A 340 27.98 -18.24 -0.86
N THR A 341 28.27 -19.40 -1.50
CA THR A 341 28.62 -20.63 -0.77
C THR A 341 29.99 -20.53 -0.10
N ASN A 342 30.18 -21.28 0.96
CA ASN A 342 31.46 -21.36 1.74
C ASN A 342 31.92 -20.00 2.34
N LYS A 343 31.02 -19.03 2.41
CA LYS A 343 31.27 -17.78 3.12
C LYS A 343 30.27 -17.63 4.26
N ARG A 344 30.78 -17.17 5.41
CA ARG A 344 29.92 -16.83 6.55
C ARG A 344 28.91 -15.77 6.13
N GLN A 345 27.63 -16.10 6.25
CA GLN A 345 26.48 -15.23 6.05
C GLN A 345 25.86 -14.98 7.42
N ILE A 346 25.12 -13.92 7.56
CA ILE A 346 24.38 -13.59 8.80
C ILE A 346 22.93 -13.35 8.40
N CYS A 347 22.01 -14.06 9.02
CA CYS A 347 20.63 -13.63 9.10
C CYS A 347 20.37 -13.03 10.47
N TYR A 348 19.39 -12.16 10.54
CA TYR A 348 19.03 -11.48 11.78
C TYR A 348 17.69 -11.99 12.28
N LEU A 349 17.56 -12.13 13.60
CA LEU A 349 16.28 -12.31 14.24
C LEU A 349 15.94 -11.06 15.04
N GLU A 350 14.97 -10.31 14.57
CA GLU A 350 14.39 -9.19 15.29
C GLU A 350 13.46 -9.73 16.37
N ILE A 351 13.56 -9.20 17.59
CA ILE A 351 12.85 -9.68 18.78
C ILE A 351 12.14 -8.52 19.44
N ASP A 352 10.81 -8.63 19.62
CA ASP A 352 10.02 -7.73 20.45
C ASP A 352 9.60 -8.49 21.71
N ASN A 353 10.10 -8.09 22.85
CA ASN A 353 9.74 -8.69 24.14
C ASN A 353 8.37 -8.18 24.60
N GLN A 354 7.40 -9.07 24.69
CA GLN A 354 6.02 -8.76 25.05
C GLN A 354 5.73 -8.89 26.55
N LEU A 355 6.72 -9.33 27.36
CA LEU A 355 6.54 -9.62 28.79
C LEU A 355 6.65 -8.40 29.69
N LYS A 356 7.13 -7.25 29.17
CA LYS A 356 7.38 -6.00 29.92
C LYS A 356 8.37 -6.15 31.10
N GLN A 357 9.23 -7.14 31.03
CA GLN A 357 10.32 -7.40 31.98
C GLN A 357 11.46 -8.05 31.22
N ASN A 358 12.68 -7.94 31.70
CA ASN A 358 13.83 -8.57 31.07
C ASN A 358 13.65 -10.08 30.99
N ALA A 359 13.93 -10.66 29.85
CA ALA A 359 13.79 -12.10 29.61
C ALA A 359 14.95 -12.63 28.76
N GLU A 360 15.40 -13.82 29.09
CA GLU A 360 16.40 -14.55 28.30
C GLU A 360 15.70 -15.38 27.24
N ILE A 361 16.08 -15.19 25.97
CA ILE A 361 15.66 -16.03 24.86
C ILE A 361 16.78 -16.99 24.49
N SER A 362 16.43 -18.24 24.28
CA SER A 362 17.31 -19.29 23.72
C SER A 362 16.65 -19.86 22.46
N LEU A 363 17.43 -19.90 21.38
CA LEU A 363 17.06 -20.50 20.10
C LEU A 363 17.88 -21.76 19.89
N GLU A 364 17.20 -22.87 19.70
CA GLU A 364 17.83 -24.12 19.25
C GLU A 364 17.52 -24.28 17.75
N LEU A 365 18.56 -24.13 16.94
CA LEU A 365 18.49 -24.16 15.49
C LEU A 365 18.59 -25.60 14.99
N PRO A 366 17.69 -26.05 14.09
CA PRO A 366 17.69 -27.43 13.64
C PRO A 366 18.83 -27.71 12.65
N GLU A 367 19.33 -28.94 12.66
CA GLU A 367 20.23 -29.40 11.59
C GLU A 367 19.52 -29.28 10.22
N ASN A 368 20.24 -28.74 9.24
CA ASN A 368 19.71 -28.51 7.91
C ASN A 368 20.74 -28.84 6.83
N SER A 369 20.31 -29.57 5.79
CA SER A 369 21.21 -29.95 4.68
C SER A 369 21.53 -28.83 3.69
N TRP A 370 20.76 -27.73 3.72
CA TRP A 370 20.90 -26.58 2.82
C TRP A 370 21.90 -25.56 3.35
N LEU A 371 22.00 -25.46 4.68
CA LEU A 371 22.92 -24.57 5.37
C LEU A 371 23.47 -25.21 6.65
N GLU A 372 24.57 -24.69 7.10
CA GLU A 372 25.21 -25.05 8.36
C GLU A 372 25.18 -23.83 9.29
N TRP A 373 24.47 -23.95 10.40
CA TRP A 373 24.49 -22.94 11.47
C TRP A 373 25.82 -23.02 12.18
N THR A 374 26.55 -21.90 12.26
CA THR A 374 27.85 -21.89 12.97
C THR A 374 27.69 -21.97 14.47
N GLU A 375 26.53 -21.60 14.98
CA GLU A 375 26.13 -21.67 16.37
C GLU A 375 24.74 -22.30 16.46
N PRO A 376 24.65 -23.61 16.83
CA PRO A 376 23.35 -24.31 16.85
C PRO A 376 22.43 -23.87 17.98
N ILE A 377 22.96 -23.27 19.05
CA ILE A 377 22.18 -22.68 20.15
C ILE A 377 22.65 -21.24 20.36
N ILE A 378 21.72 -20.31 20.29
CA ILE A 378 21.98 -18.89 20.47
C ILE A 378 21.12 -18.36 21.62
N THR A 379 21.74 -17.63 22.53
CA THR A 379 21.04 -17.02 23.70
C THR A 379 21.27 -15.53 23.76
N ASN A 380 20.25 -14.80 24.20
CA ASN A 380 20.36 -13.36 24.44
C ASN A 380 19.39 -12.92 25.54
N SER A 381 19.73 -11.82 26.23
CA SER A 381 18.84 -11.17 27.18
C SER A 381 18.19 -9.95 26.53
N VAL A 382 16.87 -9.86 26.55
CA VAL A 382 16.08 -8.83 25.86
C VAL A 382 15.17 -8.11 26.83
N GLU A 383 15.33 -6.80 26.95
CA GLU A 383 14.48 -5.96 27.80
C GLU A 383 13.19 -5.52 27.07
N GLU A 384 13.27 -4.79 25.96
CA GLU A 384 12.14 -4.40 25.12
C GLU A 384 12.28 -4.93 23.68
N ILE A 385 13.38 -4.55 23.01
CA ILE A 385 13.68 -4.91 21.62
C ILE A 385 15.08 -5.49 21.56
N GLY A 386 15.25 -6.60 20.88
CA GLY A 386 16.53 -7.27 20.69
C GLY A 386 16.80 -7.62 19.23
N LEU A 387 18.08 -7.86 18.95
CA LEU A 387 18.55 -8.37 17.67
C LEU A 387 19.51 -9.51 17.95
N LEU A 388 19.28 -10.66 17.32
CA LEU A 388 20.20 -11.77 17.30
C LEU A 388 20.84 -11.91 15.92
N GLU A 389 22.16 -11.92 15.89
CA GLU A 389 22.91 -12.34 14.72
C GLU A 389 22.99 -13.87 14.67
N VAL A 390 22.50 -14.45 13.59
CA VAL A 390 22.49 -15.90 13.41
C VAL A 390 23.40 -16.22 12.22
N PRO A 391 24.66 -16.58 12.46
CA PRO A 391 25.63 -16.84 11.42
C PRO A 391 25.49 -18.26 10.86
N PHE A 392 25.64 -18.38 9.54
CA PHE A 392 25.54 -19.65 8.84
C PHE A 392 26.42 -19.70 7.58
N LEU A 393 26.61 -20.90 7.05
CA LEU A 393 27.25 -21.18 5.77
C LEU A 393 26.20 -21.77 4.82
N ILE A 394 26.19 -21.34 3.57
CA ILE A 394 25.31 -21.90 2.53
C ILE A 394 25.99 -23.15 1.94
N ASN A 395 25.32 -24.30 2.12
CA ASN A 395 25.75 -25.57 1.51
C ASN A 395 25.10 -25.78 0.13
N LYS A 396 23.81 -25.37 -0.01
CA LYS A 396 23.04 -25.51 -1.24
C LYS A 396 22.10 -24.32 -1.41
N TYR A 397 21.86 -23.92 -2.65
CA TYR A 397 20.83 -22.93 -2.99
C TYR A 397 19.45 -23.58 -3.07
N GLY A 398 18.42 -22.87 -2.71
CA GLY A 398 17.03 -23.33 -2.73
C GLY A 398 16.14 -22.60 -1.73
N PHE A 399 15.11 -23.26 -1.22
CA PHE A 399 14.24 -22.73 -0.18
C PHE A 399 14.49 -23.49 1.12
N ILE A 400 14.84 -22.73 2.16
CA ILE A 400 15.04 -23.26 3.50
C ILE A 400 13.71 -23.20 4.22
N GLN A 401 13.33 -24.31 4.82
CA GLN A 401 12.19 -24.41 5.70
C GLN A 401 12.52 -25.34 6.86
N ALA A 402 12.48 -24.81 8.05
CA ALA A 402 12.82 -25.54 9.26
C ALA A 402 12.05 -24.96 10.45
N GLU A 403 12.02 -25.71 11.55
CA GLU A 403 11.42 -25.28 12.81
C GLU A 403 12.50 -25.13 13.85
N CYS A 404 12.67 -23.97 14.44
CA CYS A 404 13.57 -23.79 15.58
C CYS A 404 12.79 -23.82 16.90
N LYS A 405 13.39 -24.44 17.93
CA LYS A 405 12.83 -24.40 19.27
C LYS A 405 13.21 -23.09 19.95
N VAL A 406 12.19 -22.40 20.45
CA VAL A 406 12.33 -21.14 21.19
C VAL A 406 12.02 -21.39 22.65
N THR A 407 12.89 -21.01 23.54
CA THR A 407 12.69 -21.01 24.98
C THR A 407 12.91 -19.59 25.52
N VAL A 408 11.93 -19.06 26.22
CA VAL A 408 12.00 -17.73 26.85
C VAL A 408 11.88 -17.90 28.35
N LYS A 409 12.83 -17.37 29.11
CA LYS A 409 12.87 -17.45 30.56
C LYS A 409 12.87 -16.08 31.20
N THR A 410 12.05 -15.92 32.22
CA THR A 410 12.12 -14.83 33.19
C THR A 410 12.52 -15.40 34.57
N GLU A 411 12.55 -14.58 35.62
CA GLU A 411 12.79 -15.09 36.98
C GLU A 411 11.73 -16.12 37.41
N ASP A 412 10.47 -15.93 36.99
CA ASP A 412 9.34 -16.70 37.52
C ASP A 412 8.70 -17.65 36.49
N GLU A 413 8.93 -17.48 35.20
CA GLU A 413 8.19 -18.17 34.13
C GLU A 413 9.11 -18.67 33.02
N THR A 414 8.67 -19.73 32.35
CA THR A 414 9.32 -20.28 31.16
C THR A 414 8.26 -20.53 30.09
N PHE A 415 8.52 -20.05 28.88
CA PHE A 415 7.68 -20.26 27.69
C PHE A 415 8.49 -21.02 26.66
N GLU A 416 7.85 -22.01 26.01
CA GLU A 416 8.45 -22.79 24.94
C GLU A 416 7.51 -22.92 23.77
N TRP A 417 8.01 -22.73 22.56
CA TRP A 417 7.27 -22.98 21.32
C TRP A 417 8.20 -23.30 20.15
N SER A 418 7.63 -23.81 19.05
CA SER A 418 8.32 -23.97 17.78
C SER A 418 8.11 -22.72 16.92
N GLU A 419 9.18 -22.16 16.33
CA GLU A 419 9.12 -21.00 15.44
C GLU A 419 9.64 -21.38 14.06
N PRO A 420 8.85 -21.21 12.98
CA PRO A 420 9.27 -21.53 11.63
C PRO A 420 10.36 -20.57 11.14
N VAL A 421 11.36 -21.14 10.51
CA VAL A 421 12.43 -20.47 9.78
C VAL A 421 12.25 -20.76 8.31
N ALA A 422 11.97 -19.72 7.51
CA ALA A 422 11.77 -19.88 6.07
C ALA A 422 12.40 -18.71 5.30
N PHE A 423 13.30 -19.00 4.39
CA PHE A 423 13.85 -18.02 3.45
C PHE A 423 14.40 -18.66 2.18
N SER A 424 14.48 -17.87 1.12
CA SER A 424 14.92 -18.28 -0.19
C SER A 424 16.41 -17.98 -0.39
N LEU A 425 17.13 -18.93 -0.95
CA LEU A 425 18.52 -18.78 -1.42
C LEU A 425 18.53 -18.92 -2.95
N PRO A 426 18.25 -17.83 -3.69
CA PRO A 426 18.17 -17.87 -5.15
C PRO A 426 19.55 -18.01 -5.79
N ASN A 427 19.59 -18.72 -6.91
CA ASN A 427 20.72 -18.71 -7.84
C ASN A 427 20.24 -19.16 -9.22
N PHE A 428 21.02 -18.84 -10.26
CA PHE A 428 20.72 -19.25 -11.63
C PHE A 428 20.48 -20.77 -11.73
N GLY A 429 19.37 -21.15 -12.37
CA GLY A 429 18.96 -22.55 -12.55
C GLY A 429 18.42 -23.26 -11.31
N VAL A 430 18.43 -22.62 -10.15
CA VAL A 430 17.88 -23.19 -8.90
C VAL A 430 16.36 -23.14 -8.88
N LYS A 431 15.75 -24.28 -8.70
CA LYS A 431 14.31 -24.44 -8.55
C LYS A 431 13.97 -24.81 -7.11
N ALA A 432 13.00 -24.15 -6.54
CA ALA A 432 12.60 -24.39 -5.17
C ALA A 432 11.10 -24.06 -4.94
N CYS A 433 10.57 -24.65 -3.90
CA CYS A 433 9.24 -24.36 -3.41
C CYS A 433 9.23 -24.43 -1.88
N GLY A 434 8.38 -23.64 -1.26
CA GLY A 434 8.21 -23.63 0.19
C GLY A 434 7.12 -22.67 0.63
N TYR A 435 7.00 -22.48 1.94
CA TYR A 435 6.04 -21.53 2.51
C TYR A 435 6.57 -20.96 3.83
N ASP A 436 6.08 -19.78 4.18
CA ASP A 436 6.21 -19.20 5.51
C ASP A 436 4.82 -18.98 6.14
N LYS A 437 4.74 -18.13 7.15
CA LYS A 437 3.47 -17.78 7.80
C LYS A 437 2.48 -17.09 6.86
N GLU A 438 2.99 -16.31 5.88
CA GLU A 438 2.16 -15.42 5.06
C GLU A 438 1.97 -15.91 3.63
N TYR A 439 2.95 -16.65 3.05
CA TYR A 439 2.99 -16.96 1.63
C TYR A 439 3.34 -18.43 1.35
N TYR A 440 2.85 -18.93 0.21
CA TYR A 440 3.47 -20.00 -0.54
C TYR A 440 4.40 -19.40 -1.60
N TYR A 441 5.52 -20.05 -1.84
CA TYR A 441 6.56 -19.63 -2.79
C TYR A 441 6.84 -20.69 -3.83
N LEU A 442 6.95 -20.26 -5.09
CA LEU A 442 7.50 -21.07 -6.17
C LEU A 442 8.64 -20.28 -6.80
N GLN A 443 9.83 -20.86 -6.90
CA GLN A 443 11.04 -20.21 -7.39
C GLN A 443 11.61 -20.96 -8.59
N ASN A 444 12.14 -20.19 -9.57
CA ASN A 444 12.98 -20.68 -10.63
C ASN A 444 14.04 -19.60 -10.96
N GLY A 445 15.30 -19.88 -10.66
CA GLY A 445 16.38 -18.91 -10.75
C GLY A 445 16.15 -17.72 -9.81
N TYR A 446 16.16 -16.52 -10.35
CA TYR A 446 15.92 -15.28 -9.61
C TYR A 446 14.45 -14.85 -9.58
N TYR A 447 13.57 -15.55 -10.30
CA TYR A 447 12.15 -15.28 -10.34
C TYR A 447 11.38 -16.11 -9.33
N LYS A 448 10.36 -15.50 -8.74
CA LYS A 448 9.49 -16.19 -7.81
C LYS A 448 8.03 -15.76 -7.92
N VAL A 449 7.16 -16.71 -7.67
CA VAL A 449 5.73 -16.51 -7.45
C VAL A 449 5.50 -16.51 -5.95
N ARG A 450 4.71 -15.57 -5.46
CA ARG A 450 4.25 -15.51 -4.07
C ARG A 450 2.74 -15.57 -4.07
N ILE A 451 2.18 -16.52 -3.35
CA ILE A 451 0.74 -16.65 -3.15
C ILE A 451 0.44 -16.41 -1.68
N ARG A 452 -0.29 -15.35 -1.39
CA ARG A 452 -0.58 -14.92 -0.02
C ARG A 452 -1.65 -15.82 0.59
N LYS A 453 -1.37 -16.44 1.73
CA LYS A 453 -2.24 -17.45 2.36
C LYS A 453 -3.60 -16.88 2.80
N ARG A 454 -3.62 -15.65 3.32
CA ARG A 454 -4.85 -15.05 3.87
C ARG A 454 -5.96 -14.81 2.84
N ASP A 455 -5.63 -14.60 1.56
CA ASP A 455 -6.59 -14.23 0.52
C ASP A 455 -6.27 -14.80 -0.87
N ASN A 456 -5.24 -15.63 -0.99
CA ASN A 456 -4.79 -16.27 -2.23
C ASN A 456 -4.43 -15.30 -3.36
N ALA A 457 -4.16 -14.03 -3.06
CA ALA A 457 -3.62 -13.10 -4.04
C ALA A 457 -2.21 -13.51 -4.44
N MET A 458 -1.95 -13.52 -5.76
CA MET A 458 -0.69 -13.97 -6.33
C MET A 458 0.06 -12.83 -6.98
N THR A 459 1.38 -12.84 -6.80
CA THR A 459 2.32 -11.95 -7.49
C THR A 459 3.48 -12.74 -8.06
N VAL A 460 4.06 -12.24 -9.14
CA VAL A 460 5.28 -12.78 -9.74
C VAL A 460 6.27 -11.65 -9.97
N GLY A 461 7.56 -11.90 -9.75
CA GLY A 461 8.62 -10.90 -9.92
C GLY A 461 10.01 -11.49 -9.68
N SER A 462 11.04 -10.66 -9.89
CA SER A 462 12.40 -10.97 -9.50
C SER A 462 12.67 -10.59 -8.04
N GLU A 463 13.76 -11.08 -7.48
CA GLU A 463 14.21 -10.71 -6.11
C GLU A 463 14.51 -9.21 -5.98
N GLU A 464 14.92 -8.57 -7.06
CA GLU A 464 15.31 -7.16 -7.05
C GLU A 464 14.13 -6.19 -7.25
N ASN A 465 12.98 -6.67 -7.72
CA ASN A 465 11.82 -5.83 -8.04
C ASN A 465 10.71 -6.01 -7.02
N LEU A 466 10.54 -5.00 -6.15
CA LEU A 466 9.49 -4.96 -5.13
C LEU A 466 8.14 -4.45 -5.67
N ILE A 467 8.13 -3.80 -6.85
CA ILE A 467 6.91 -3.30 -7.48
C ILE A 467 6.16 -4.44 -8.13
N GLN A 468 4.90 -4.58 -7.75
CA GLN A 468 4.02 -5.62 -8.27
C GLN A 468 3.03 -5.00 -9.26
N ARG A 469 3.48 -4.83 -10.51
CA ARG A 469 2.65 -4.27 -11.57
C ARG A 469 1.41 -5.13 -11.86
N THR A 470 1.56 -6.44 -11.77
CA THR A 470 0.47 -7.39 -11.97
C THR A 470 0.19 -8.17 -10.69
N VAL A 471 -1.06 -8.16 -10.24
CA VAL A 471 -1.55 -8.99 -9.12
C VAL A 471 -2.76 -9.77 -9.60
N ILE A 472 -2.71 -11.09 -9.50
CA ILE A 472 -3.85 -11.96 -9.77
C ILE A 472 -4.54 -12.27 -8.44
N PHE A 473 -5.82 -11.93 -8.36
CA PHE A 473 -6.65 -12.26 -7.21
C PHE A 473 -7.28 -13.64 -7.37
N PRO A 474 -7.76 -14.28 -6.29
CA PRO A 474 -8.43 -15.56 -6.42
C PRO A 474 -9.67 -15.45 -7.30
N PRO A 475 -9.96 -16.49 -8.09
CA PRO A 475 -11.10 -16.49 -8.97
C PRO A 475 -12.42 -16.55 -8.20
N LYS A 476 -13.47 -16.03 -8.83
CA LYS A 476 -14.86 -16.10 -8.35
C LYS A 476 -15.66 -16.97 -9.29
N PHE A 477 -16.73 -17.57 -8.77
CA PHE A 477 -17.51 -18.56 -9.50
C PHE A 477 -19.00 -18.20 -9.53
N GLY A 478 -19.66 -18.52 -10.63
CA GLY A 478 -21.09 -18.36 -10.84
C GLY A 478 -21.49 -17.02 -11.44
N LYS A 479 -22.78 -16.74 -11.50
CA LYS A 479 -23.42 -15.42 -11.61
C LYS A 479 -24.65 -15.43 -10.73
N PRO A 480 -24.80 -14.59 -9.69
CA PRO A 480 -23.80 -13.60 -9.25
C PRO A 480 -22.50 -14.26 -8.75
N TYR A 481 -21.39 -13.56 -8.89
CA TYR A 481 -20.08 -14.08 -8.55
C TYR A 481 -19.86 -14.20 -7.04
N ILE A 482 -19.31 -15.35 -6.61
CA ILE A 482 -18.99 -15.65 -5.23
C ILE A 482 -17.49 -15.87 -5.08
N GLY A 483 -16.88 -15.07 -4.21
CA GLY A 483 -15.45 -15.09 -3.92
C GLY A 483 -15.05 -15.93 -2.72
N GLU A 484 -15.65 -17.12 -2.51
CA GLU A 484 -15.36 -17.95 -1.34
C GLU A 484 -13.86 -18.31 -1.24
N LEU A 485 -13.18 -18.49 -2.38
CA LEU A 485 -11.78 -18.88 -2.41
C LEU A 485 -10.85 -17.83 -1.77
N SER A 486 -11.23 -16.55 -1.76
CA SER A 486 -10.44 -15.50 -1.10
C SER A 486 -10.38 -15.63 0.43
N LYS A 487 -11.20 -16.50 1.01
CA LYS A 487 -11.29 -16.74 2.46
C LYS A 487 -10.87 -18.17 2.84
N LYS A 488 -10.32 -18.93 1.89
CA LYS A 488 -9.91 -20.33 2.09
C LYS A 488 -8.39 -20.46 2.04
N GLU A 489 -7.82 -21.16 2.97
CA GLU A 489 -6.43 -21.62 2.87
C GLU A 489 -6.38 -22.93 2.08
N ALA A 490 -5.28 -23.17 1.36
CA ALA A 490 -5.08 -24.42 0.64
C ALA A 490 -5.01 -25.60 1.61
N SER A 491 -5.74 -26.68 1.32
CA SER A 491 -5.75 -27.89 2.16
C SER A 491 -4.40 -28.60 2.15
N HIS A 492 -3.71 -28.57 1.02
CA HIS A 492 -2.33 -29.05 0.83
C HIS A 492 -1.78 -28.48 -0.47
N PHE A 493 -0.49 -28.70 -0.71
CA PHE A 493 0.17 -28.36 -1.96
C PHE A 493 1.03 -29.51 -2.47
N GLU A 494 1.24 -29.52 -3.79
CA GLU A 494 2.18 -30.41 -4.47
C GLU A 494 3.18 -29.57 -5.26
N TRP A 495 4.43 -29.98 -5.25
CA TRP A 495 5.49 -29.33 -5.99
C TRP A 495 6.28 -30.34 -6.81
N ASN A 496 6.63 -29.94 -8.03
CA ASN A 496 7.46 -30.71 -8.93
C ASN A 496 8.37 -29.76 -9.75
N GLN A 497 9.44 -30.31 -10.31
CA GLN A 497 10.35 -29.58 -11.18
C GLN A 497 10.84 -30.47 -12.33
N ASP A 498 11.12 -29.87 -13.46
CA ASP A 498 11.87 -30.46 -14.58
C ASP A 498 13.07 -29.56 -14.97
N GLU A 499 13.70 -29.81 -16.11
CA GLU A 499 14.87 -29.04 -16.57
C GLU A 499 14.55 -27.54 -16.78
N GLN A 500 13.33 -27.18 -17.19
CA GLN A 500 12.96 -25.86 -17.62
C GLN A 500 12.11 -25.09 -16.58
N LYS A 501 11.24 -25.78 -15.86
CA LYS A 501 10.22 -25.15 -15.02
C LYS A 501 10.12 -25.73 -13.61
N SER A 502 9.59 -24.90 -12.71
CA SER A 502 9.05 -25.33 -11.41
C SER A 502 7.52 -25.30 -11.49
N THR A 503 6.88 -26.30 -10.92
CA THR A 503 5.41 -26.44 -10.90
C THR A 503 4.92 -26.52 -9.47
N LEU A 504 3.91 -25.69 -9.14
CA LEU A 504 3.19 -25.71 -7.85
C LEU A 504 1.71 -25.96 -8.11
N LYS A 505 1.09 -26.80 -7.30
CA LYS A 505 -0.35 -27.01 -7.26
C LYS A 505 -0.85 -26.77 -5.85
N LEU A 506 -1.87 -25.91 -5.71
CA LEU A 506 -2.55 -25.64 -4.46
C LEU A 506 -3.98 -26.18 -4.54
N PHE A 507 -4.40 -26.93 -3.52
CA PHE A 507 -5.68 -27.65 -3.48
C PHE A 507 -6.66 -26.96 -2.56
N TYR A 508 -7.89 -26.77 -3.05
CA TYR A 508 -8.97 -26.10 -2.33
C TYR A 508 -10.30 -26.82 -2.47
N GLU A 509 -11.19 -26.59 -1.51
CA GLU A 509 -12.59 -27.00 -1.58
C GLU A 509 -13.47 -25.78 -1.29
N ILE A 510 -14.42 -25.49 -2.18
CA ILE A 510 -15.43 -24.46 -2.00
C ILE A 510 -16.83 -25.07 -2.00
N SER A 511 -17.75 -24.40 -1.33
CA SER A 511 -19.14 -24.84 -1.19
C SER A 511 -20.12 -24.00 -2.00
N LYS A 512 -19.72 -22.81 -2.43
CA LYS A 512 -20.55 -21.87 -3.19
C LYS A 512 -19.90 -21.49 -4.52
N PRO A 513 -20.63 -21.35 -5.62
CA PRO A 513 -22.09 -21.59 -5.77
C PRO A 513 -22.48 -23.06 -5.71
N SER A 514 -21.51 -23.97 -5.79
CA SER A 514 -21.65 -25.43 -5.68
C SER A 514 -20.39 -26.03 -5.05
N ASN A 515 -20.49 -27.27 -4.55
CA ASN A 515 -19.31 -27.96 -4.05
C ASN A 515 -18.34 -28.29 -5.17
N LEU A 516 -17.23 -27.57 -5.22
CA LEU A 516 -16.16 -27.76 -6.19
C LEU A 516 -14.84 -28.08 -5.49
N LYS A 517 -14.07 -29.00 -6.09
CA LYS A 517 -12.65 -29.14 -5.77
C LYS A 517 -11.85 -28.38 -6.82
N LEU A 518 -10.94 -27.56 -6.36
CA LEU A 518 -10.14 -26.68 -7.19
C LEU A 518 -8.66 -26.97 -6.99
N ILE A 519 -7.91 -26.96 -8.09
CA ILE A 519 -6.45 -27.01 -8.06
C ILE A 519 -5.95 -25.78 -8.80
N ALA A 520 -5.32 -24.88 -8.10
CA ALA A 520 -4.61 -23.75 -8.71
C ALA A 520 -3.21 -24.22 -9.14
N CYS A 521 -2.95 -24.18 -10.43
CA CYS A 521 -1.73 -24.71 -11.02
C CYS A 521 -0.84 -23.57 -11.55
N PHE A 522 0.44 -23.64 -11.18
CA PHE A 522 1.46 -22.64 -11.51
C PHE A 522 2.67 -23.33 -12.15
N GLU A 523 3.10 -22.88 -13.32
CA GLU A 523 4.35 -23.28 -13.95
C GLU A 523 5.24 -22.04 -14.13
N LEU A 524 6.35 -21.98 -13.44
CA LEU A 524 7.33 -20.87 -13.53
C LEU A 524 8.57 -21.33 -14.28
N TYR A 525 8.87 -20.64 -15.36
CA TYR A 525 10.08 -20.82 -16.18
C TYR A 525 11.21 -19.89 -15.71
N GLY A 526 12.45 -20.29 -15.94
CA GLY A 526 13.63 -19.59 -15.40
C GLY A 526 13.90 -18.22 -15.97
N GLU A 527 13.32 -17.87 -17.10
CA GLU A 527 13.37 -16.55 -17.73
C GLU A 527 12.33 -15.57 -17.18
N GLY A 528 11.43 -15.99 -16.26
CA GLY A 528 10.40 -15.14 -15.69
C GLY A 528 9.02 -15.25 -16.35
N LEU A 529 8.77 -16.31 -17.09
CA LEU A 529 7.44 -16.62 -17.64
C LEU A 529 6.67 -17.50 -16.67
N LEU A 530 5.51 -17.03 -16.22
CA LEU A 530 4.54 -17.79 -15.43
C LEU A 530 3.35 -18.19 -16.29
N LYS A 531 2.93 -19.44 -16.16
CA LYS A 531 1.69 -19.97 -16.71
C LYS A 531 0.80 -20.41 -15.56
N TYR A 532 -0.41 -19.87 -15.50
CA TYR A 532 -1.41 -20.09 -14.44
C TYR A 532 -2.73 -20.59 -15.01
N TRP A 533 -3.34 -21.58 -14.36
CA TRP A 533 -4.68 -22.09 -14.70
C TRP A 533 -5.32 -22.79 -13.50
N LEU A 534 -6.60 -23.10 -13.62
CA LEU A 534 -7.37 -23.88 -12.65
C LEU A 534 -7.75 -25.24 -13.23
N GLU A 535 -7.70 -26.28 -12.41
CA GLU A 535 -8.40 -27.52 -12.61
C GLU A 535 -9.61 -27.55 -11.68
N ILE A 536 -10.79 -27.80 -12.22
CA ILE A 536 -12.08 -27.73 -11.51
C ILE A 536 -12.76 -29.08 -11.59
N GLU A 537 -13.09 -29.68 -10.43
CA GLU A 537 -13.86 -30.90 -10.32
C GLU A 537 -15.21 -30.61 -9.66
N ASN A 538 -16.30 -31.05 -10.30
CA ASN A 538 -17.63 -30.98 -9.72
C ASN A 538 -17.80 -32.05 -8.64
N SER A 539 -17.80 -31.68 -7.38
CA SER A 539 -18.03 -32.55 -6.23
C SER A 539 -19.48 -32.49 -5.70
N SER A 540 -20.35 -31.73 -6.41
CA SER A 540 -21.77 -31.68 -6.07
C SER A 540 -22.51 -32.97 -6.47
N ARG A 541 -23.77 -33.07 -6.09
CA ARG A 541 -24.65 -34.22 -6.46
C ARG A 541 -25.29 -34.05 -7.83
N ASP A 542 -25.26 -32.83 -8.36
CA ASP A 542 -25.92 -32.44 -9.58
C ASP A 542 -24.93 -32.00 -10.64
N GLU A 543 -25.30 -32.14 -11.89
CA GLU A 543 -24.61 -31.56 -13.04
C GLU A 543 -24.71 -30.04 -12.97
N LEU A 544 -23.59 -29.34 -13.27
CA LEU A 544 -23.55 -27.90 -13.29
C LEU A 544 -23.67 -27.39 -14.72
N HIS A 545 -24.60 -26.50 -14.94
CA HIS A 545 -24.79 -25.79 -16.21
C HIS A 545 -24.42 -24.34 -16.07
N GLU A 546 -23.78 -23.78 -17.09
CA GLU A 546 -23.38 -22.37 -17.15
C GLU A 546 -22.57 -21.88 -15.95
N LEU A 547 -21.53 -22.63 -15.58
CA LEU A 547 -20.59 -22.19 -14.54
C LEU A 547 -19.64 -21.16 -15.12
N TYR A 548 -19.66 -19.93 -14.63
CA TYR A 548 -18.72 -18.89 -15.00
C TYR A 548 -17.55 -18.86 -14.03
N VAL A 549 -16.33 -18.72 -14.58
CA VAL A 549 -15.10 -18.47 -13.84
C VAL A 549 -14.64 -17.07 -14.14
N TYR A 550 -14.66 -16.23 -13.13
CA TYR A 550 -14.24 -14.82 -13.20
C TYR A 550 -12.89 -14.68 -12.51
N GLN A 551 -11.85 -14.33 -13.28
CA GLN A 551 -10.49 -14.18 -12.81
C GLN A 551 -10.13 -12.69 -12.74
N PRO A 552 -10.18 -12.05 -11.56
CA PRO A 552 -9.84 -10.64 -11.42
C PRO A 552 -8.32 -10.46 -11.40
N ILE A 553 -7.85 -9.41 -12.08
CA ILE A 553 -6.43 -9.08 -12.22
C ILE A 553 -6.29 -7.56 -12.07
N ARG A 554 -5.40 -7.13 -11.18
CA ARG A 554 -4.90 -5.77 -11.22
C ARG A 554 -3.68 -5.73 -12.13
N HIS A 555 -3.71 -4.90 -13.14
CA HIS A 555 -2.56 -4.60 -13.98
C HIS A 555 -2.48 -3.10 -14.17
N GLU A 556 -1.32 -2.51 -13.88
CA GLU A 556 -1.12 -1.08 -14.05
C GLU A 556 -0.92 -0.75 -15.52
N LEU A 557 -1.81 0.07 -16.09
CA LEU A 557 -1.80 0.46 -17.51
C LEU A 557 -0.78 1.57 -17.85
N ASN A 558 -0.03 2.07 -16.89
CA ASN A 558 1.02 3.04 -17.17
C ASN A 558 2.13 2.42 -18.03
N GLN A 559 2.61 3.15 -19.04
CA GLN A 559 3.61 2.66 -20.00
C GLN A 559 3.19 1.32 -20.63
N THR A 560 1.92 1.19 -20.99
CA THR A 560 1.32 -0.08 -21.38
C THR A 560 0.74 -0.01 -22.78
N TYR A 561 0.99 -1.03 -23.57
CA TYR A 561 0.41 -1.29 -24.87
C TYR A 561 -0.82 -2.16 -24.73
N VAL A 562 -1.93 -1.70 -25.29
CA VAL A 562 -3.20 -2.42 -25.32
C VAL A 562 -3.71 -2.45 -26.75
N PRO A 563 -4.03 -3.62 -27.32
CA PRO A 563 -4.62 -3.73 -28.65
C PRO A 563 -6.10 -3.38 -28.61
N LEU A 564 -6.47 -2.22 -29.15
CA LEU A 564 -7.84 -1.71 -29.21
C LEU A 564 -8.23 -1.35 -30.65
N ASN A 565 -9.41 -1.78 -31.12
CA ASN A 565 -9.93 -1.47 -32.47
C ASN A 565 -8.95 -1.76 -33.60
N ASN A 566 -8.24 -2.91 -33.52
CA ASN A 566 -7.18 -3.34 -34.46
C ASN A 566 -5.98 -2.38 -34.55
N ASN A 567 -5.79 -1.53 -33.53
CA ASN A 567 -4.60 -0.70 -33.33
C ASN A 567 -3.96 -1.06 -32.00
N ILE A 568 -2.66 -0.88 -31.88
CA ILE A 568 -1.97 -0.99 -30.61
C ILE A 568 -1.87 0.42 -30.00
N ILE A 569 -2.57 0.65 -28.90
CA ILE A 569 -2.62 1.93 -28.21
C ILE A 569 -1.62 1.89 -27.06
N TYR A 570 -0.79 2.92 -26.95
CA TYR A 570 0.12 3.09 -25.83
C TYR A 570 -0.45 4.06 -24.80
N PHE A 571 -0.61 3.57 -23.57
CA PHE A 571 -1.06 4.35 -22.45
C PHE A 571 0.15 4.77 -21.61
N ASN A 572 0.38 6.08 -21.52
CA ASN A 572 1.34 6.65 -20.59
C ASN A 572 0.65 7.33 -19.40
N ASP A 573 -0.62 7.64 -19.56
CA ASP A 573 -1.49 8.11 -18.50
C ASP A 573 -2.17 6.93 -17.85
N ALA A 574 -1.73 6.62 -16.65
CA ALA A 574 -2.47 5.76 -15.77
C ALA A 574 -3.36 6.64 -14.89
N LYS A 575 -4.48 7.03 -15.35
CA LYS A 575 -5.65 7.19 -14.50
C LYS A 575 -5.96 5.78 -13.98
N MET A 576 -5.09 5.35 -13.08
CA MET A 576 -4.79 3.97 -12.73
C MET A 576 -5.90 3.26 -12.01
N THR A 577 -6.89 4.00 -11.61
CA THR A 577 -7.90 3.50 -10.70
C THR A 577 -9.20 3.14 -11.39
N ASP A 578 -9.41 3.55 -12.62
CA ASP A 578 -10.66 3.27 -13.31
C ASP A 578 -10.46 2.81 -14.76
N LEU A 579 -10.38 1.48 -14.92
CA LEU A 579 -10.37 0.81 -16.21
C LEU A 579 -11.75 0.81 -16.89
N SER A 580 -12.80 1.25 -16.21
CA SER A 580 -14.17 1.29 -16.76
C SER A 580 -14.34 2.26 -17.94
N GLN A 581 -13.35 3.16 -18.13
CA GLN A 581 -13.29 4.02 -19.31
C GLN A 581 -12.93 3.27 -20.60
N LEU A 582 -12.33 2.10 -20.49
CA LEU A 582 -12.00 1.25 -21.63
C LEU A 582 -13.21 0.36 -21.96
N ASN A 583 -13.54 0.32 -23.24
CA ASN A 583 -14.57 -0.59 -23.72
C ASN A 583 -13.94 -1.97 -24.00
N SER A 584 -14.32 -2.98 -23.25
CA SER A 584 -13.80 -4.33 -23.41
C SER A 584 -14.10 -4.96 -24.77
N ASN A 585 -15.19 -4.53 -25.43
CA ASN A 585 -15.55 -4.98 -26.80
C ASN A 585 -14.60 -4.45 -27.87
N GLU A 586 -13.80 -3.43 -27.55
CA GLU A 586 -12.81 -2.86 -28.46
C GLU A 586 -11.45 -3.58 -28.38
N VAL A 587 -11.22 -4.43 -27.37
CA VAL A 587 -9.99 -5.22 -27.25
C VAL A 587 -9.91 -6.22 -28.40
N SER A 588 -8.96 -6.00 -29.30
CA SER A 588 -8.86 -6.73 -30.58
C SER A 588 -7.94 -7.96 -30.50
N GLU A 589 -7.02 -8.02 -29.54
CA GLU A 589 -6.09 -9.13 -29.32
C GLU A 589 -6.03 -9.50 -27.84
N ASN A 590 -5.58 -10.71 -27.52
CA ASN A 590 -5.64 -11.30 -26.19
C ASN A 590 -4.37 -11.07 -25.37
N TRP A 591 -3.87 -9.85 -25.33
CA TRP A 591 -2.66 -9.49 -24.58
C TRP A 591 -2.62 -8.02 -24.15
N ILE A 592 -1.78 -7.74 -23.16
CA ILE A 592 -1.36 -6.41 -22.71
C ILE A 592 0.12 -6.48 -22.40
N PHE A 593 0.90 -5.46 -22.74
CA PHE A 593 2.33 -5.41 -22.46
C PHE A 593 2.75 -4.06 -21.90
N SER A 594 3.42 -4.06 -20.75
CA SER A 594 3.97 -2.86 -20.13
C SER A 594 5.47 -2.78 -20.37
N ASP A 595 5.87 -1.68 -20.99
CA ASP A 595 7.27 -1.39 -21.35
C ASP A 595 7.99 -0.73 -20.17
N ASP A 596 8.21 -1.51 -19.10
CA ASP A 596 8.96 -1.04 -17.94
C ASP A 596 10.47 -1.19 -18.22
N LEU A 597 11.21 -0.10 -18.07
CA LEU A 597 12.67 -0.09 -18.30
C LEU A 597 13.45 -1.07 -17.41
N LYS A 598 12.93 -1.37 -16.23
CA LYS A 598 13.57 -2.28 -15.28
C LYS A 598 13.20 -3.73 -15.56
N GLU A 599 11.92 -3.99 -15.68
CA GLU A 599 11.39 -5.33 -15.83
C GLU A 599 10.06 -5.28 -16.61
N PRO A 600 10.09 -5.42 -17.94
CA PRO A 600 8.89 -5.43 -18.77
C PRO A 600 7.89 -6.50 -18.31
N HIS A 601 6.61 -6.17 -18.32
CA HIS A 601 5.54 -7.07 -17.90
C HIS A 601 4.54 -7.33 -19.00
N GLY A 602 4.33 -8.59 -19.37
CA GLY A 602 3.32 -9.02 -20.33
C GLY A 602 2.24 -9.87 -19.66
N LEU A 603 1.00 -9.65 -20.03
CA LEU A 603 -0.15 -10.45 -19.67
C LEU A 603 -0.88 -10.93 -20.90
N SER A 604 -1.11 -12.24 -21.04
CA SER A 604 -1.95 -12.80 -22.11
C SER A 604 -2.90 -13.87 -21.59
N TRP A 605 -4.03 -14.02 -22.30
CA TRP A 605 -5.12 -14.93 -21.96
C TRP A 605 -5.63 -15.66 -23.21
N SER A 606 -6.59 -16.56 -23.04
CA SER A 606 -7.19 -17.29 -24.16
C SER A 606 -8.03 -16.37 -25.04
N LYS A 607 -7.94 -16.51 -26.35
CA LYS A 607 -8.82 -15.83 -27.34
C LYS A 607 -10.32 -16.13 -27.14
N ASN A 608 -10.63 -17.24 -26.50
CA ASN A 608 -12.02 -17.69 -26.27
C ASN A 608 -12.58 -17.15 -24.94
N ALA A 609 -11.76 -16.54 -24.10
CA ALA A 609 -12.21 -15.93 -22.85
C ALA A 609 -12.67 -14.50 -23.10
N LYS A 610 -13.75 -14.10 -22.41
CA LYS A 610 -14.19 -12.70 -22.40
C LYS A 610 -13.27 -11.89 -21.49
N ILE A 611 -12.80 -10.75 -21.97
CA ILE A 611 -12.16 -9.76 -21.11
C ILE A 611 -13.15 -8.67 -20.75
N GLY A 612 -13.03 -8.12 -19.54
CA GLY A 612 -13.80 -6.97 -19.09
C GLY A 612 -13.01 -6.09 -18.14
N PHE A 613 -13.55 -4.90 -17.91
CA PHE A 613 -12.98 -3.91 -17.00
C PHE A 613 -14.01 -3.55 -15.93
N ASP A 614 -13.60 -3.56 -14.66
CA ASP A 614 -14.45 -3.25 -13.50
C ASP A 614 -13.65 -2.40 -12.50
N GLY A 615 -13.88 -1.09 -12.53
CA GLY A 615 -13.13 -0.12 -11.75
C GLY A 615 -11.63 -0.22 -12.05
N TRP A 616 -10.83 -0.51 -11.05
CA TRP A 616 -9.36 -0.64 -11.15
C TRP A 616 -8.88 -2.06 -11.52
N LEU A 617 -9.81 -2.98 -11.83
CA LEU A 617 -9.51 -4.35 -12.21
C LEU A 617 -9.82 -4.61 -13.68
N LEU A 618 -8.97 -5.39 -14.32
CA LEU A 618 -9.37 -6.17 -15.47
C LEU A 618 -9.77 -7.58 -15.02
N TYR A 619 -10.60 -8.24 -15.78
CA TYR A 619 -10.94 -9.64 -15.51
C TYR A 619 -10.99 -10.47 -16.77
N VAL A 620 -10.66 -11.74 -16.61
CA VAL A 620 -10.81 -12.77 -17.65
C VAL A 620 -11.95 -13.69 -17.22
N GLU A 621 -13.00 -13.78 -18.05
CA GLU A 621 -14.17 -14.61 -17.79
C GLU A 621 -14.20 -15.78 -18.76
N GLU A 622 -14.33 -16.99 -18.22
CA GLU A 622 -14.58 -18.19 -19.00
C GLU A 622 -15.93 -18.81 -18.60
N LYS A 623 -16.70 -19.25 -19.59
CA LYS A 623 -17.97 -19.98 -19.40
C LYS A 623 -17.74 -21.47 -19.62
N ILE A 624 -18.12 -22.25 -18.64
CA ILE A 624 -18.16 -23.70 -18.70
C ILE A 624 -19.62 -24.10 -18.92
N GLU A 625 -19.96 -24.54 -20.13
CA GLU A 625 -21.36 -24.80 -20.50
C GLU A 625 -21.97 -25.92 -19.65
N THR A 626 -21.21 -26.99 -19.43
CA THR A 626 -21.69 -28.14 -18.64
C THR A 626 -20.51 -28.83 -17.95
N LEU A 627 -20.67 -29.09 -16.65
CA LEU A 627 -19.70 -29.87 -15.86
C LEU A 627 -20.43 -31.03 -15.14
N GLN A 628 -20.24 -32.23 -15.66
CA GLN A 628 -20.85 -33.48 -15.13
C GLN A 628 -20.45 -33.71 -13.66
N VAL A 629 -21.28 -34.47 -12.94
CA VAL A 629 -20.95 -34.94 -11.58
C VAL A 629 -19.61 -35.70 -11.63
N LYS A 630 -18.64 -35.36 -10.75
CA LYS A 630 -17.25 -35.86 -10.77
C LYS A 630 -16.47 -35.54 -12.05
N GLY A 631 -17.07 -34.77 -12.95
CA GLY A 631 -16.39 -34.27 -14.14
C GLY A 631 -15.28 -33.31 -13.75
N LYS A 632 -14.22 -33.32 -14.57
CA LYS A 632 -13.06 -32.44 -14.41
C LYS A 632 -12.88 -31.57 -15.66
N ILE A 633 -12.58 -30.31 -15.48
CA ILE A 633 -12.26 -29.39 -16.55
C ILE A 633 -11.06 -28.54 -16.16
N ARG A 634 -10.35 -28.06 -17.16
CA ARG A 634 -9.25 -27.13 -16.98
C ARG A 634 -9.59 -25.80 -17.65
N THR A 635 -9.40 -24.68 -16.95
CA THR A 635 -9.49 -23.35 -17.55
C THR A 635 -8.35 -23.11 -18.53
N SER A 636 -8.55 -22.18 -19.45
CA SER A 636 -7.48 -21.72 -20.32
C SER A 636 -6.37 -21.06 -19.51
N PRO A 637 -5.10 -21.24 -19.86
CA PRO A 637 -4.01 -20.64 -19.13
C PRO A 637 -3.93 -19.14 -19.33
N ILE A 638 -3.57 -18.43 -18.25
CA ILE A 638 -3.12 -17.06 -18.26
C ILE A 638 -1.60 -17.07 -18.17
N HIS A 639 -0.93 -16.32 -19.05
CA HIS A 639 0.51 -16.18 -19.06
C HIS A 639 0.90 -14.80 -18.54
N ILE A 640 1.92 -14.76 -17.70
CA ILE A 640 2.52 -13.53 -17.17
C ILE A 640 4.00 -13.61 -17.45
N ALA A 641 4.52 -12.71 -18.27
CA ALA A 641 5.95 -12.57 -18.54
C ALA A 641 6.49 -11.40 -17.71
N VAL A 642 7.48 -11.66 -16.87
CA VAL A 642 8.15 -10.64 -16.05
C VAL A 642 9.61 -10.66 -16.42
N GLY A 643 10.05 -9.68 -17.21
CA GLY A 643 11.40 -9.64 -17.76
C GLY A 643 11.76 -10.72 -18.79
N ALA A 644 10.91 -11.71 -19.01
CA ALA A 644 11.13 -12.82 -19.95
C ALA A 644 11.15 -12.35 -21.41
N ILE A 645 10.29 -11.41 -21.74
CA ILE A 645 10.13 -10.83 -23.06
C ILE A 645 10.40 -9.33 -22.97
N LYS A 646 11.29 -8.83 -23.83
CA LYS A 646 11.85 -7.48 -23.69
C LYS A 646 11.16 -6.42 -24.56
N SER A 647 10.41 -6.83 -25.58
CA SER A 647 9.73 -5.90 -26.49
C SER A 647 8.27 -6.25 -26.67
N VAL A 648 7.48 -5.25 -27.03
CA VAL A 648 6.05 -5.41 -27.34
C VAL A 648 5.85 -6.32 -28.55
N GLU A 649 6.71 -6.23 -29.55
CA GLU A 649 6.65 -7.02 -30.79
C GLU A 649 6.88 -8.51 -30.47
N ASP A 650 7.87 -8.82 -29.62
CA ASP A 650 8.13 -10.20 -29.21
C ASP A 650 6.99 -10.74 -28.35
N PHE A 651 6.37 -9.88 -27.51
CA PHE A 651 5.24 -10.30 -26.70
C PHE A 651 3.98 -10.50 -27.54
N GLN A 652 3.71 -9.62 -28.52
CA GLN A 652 2.64 -9.82 -29.49
C GLN A 652 2.83 -11.14 -30.25
N PHE A 653 4.07 -11.43 -30.70
CA PHE A 653 4.38 -12.70 -31.35
C PHE A 653 4.13 -13.90 -30.43
N PHE A 654 4.54 -13.81 -29.16
CA PHE A 654 4.25 -14.85 -28.15
C PHE A 654 2.74 -15.09 -27.99
N ALA A 655 1.95 -14.02 -27.89
CA ALA A 655 0.51 -14.10 -27.66
C ALA A 655 -0.30 -14.47 -28.93
N THR A 656 0.14 -14.03 -30.11
CA THR A 656 -0.66 -14.11 -31.37
C THR A 656 0.00 -14.86 -32.52
N GLY A 657 1.32 -14.94 -32.57
CA GLY A 657 2.13 -15.54 -33.65
C GLY A 657 2.61 -14.58 -34.76
N LEU A 658 2.53 -13.23 -34.57
CA LEU A 658 2.88 -12.20 -35.58
C LEU A 658 4.02 -11.26 -35.13
N ARG A 659 4.92 -10.76 -36.02
CA ARG A 659 6.19 -10.05 -35.66
C ARG A 659 6.70 -8.95 -36.60
N GLU A 660 7.35 -7.87 -36.03
CA GLU A 660 8.21 -6.86 -36.73
C GLU A 660 9.36 -6.33 -35.86
N THR A 661 10.61 -5.92 -36.36
CA THR A 661 11.85 -5.70 -35.52
C THR A 661 12.72 -4.47 -35.83
N MET A 662 13.54 -3.97 -34.83
CA MET A 662 14.64 -2.94 -34.96
C MET A 662 15.69 -2.91 -33.82
N LEU A 663 17.00 -2.47 -34.04
CA LEU A 663 18.18 -2.52 -33.08
C LEU A 663 19.19 -1.36 -33.18
N ILE A 664 19.94 -0.95 -32.06
CA ILE A 664 20.99 0.12 -32.02
C ILE A 664 22.09 -0.10 -30.93
N ASN A 665 23.40 0.34 -31.15
CA ASN A 665 24.59 0.19 -30.24
C ASN A 665 25.58 1.38 -30.24
N LYS A 666 26.37 1.61 -29.10
CA LYS A 666 27.37 2.71 -28.90
C LYS A 666 28.75 2.21 -28.39
N GLU A 667 29.86 2.90 -28.73
CA GLU A 667 31.27 2.47 -28.45
C GLU A 667 32.19 3.51 -27.76
N VAL A 668 31.83 4.80 -27.62
CA VAL A 668 32.72 5.87 -27.12
C VAL A 668 32.01 6.79 -26.13
N ASN A 669 32.73 7.29 -25.11
CA ASN A 669 32.18 8.18 -24.06
C ASN A 669 33.10 9.37 -23.71
N LEU A 670 32.53 10.57 -23.52
CA LEU A 670 33.20 11.76 -23.00
C LEU A 670 32.99 11.85 -21.49
N SER A 671 34.04 12.12 -20.73
CA SER A 671 33.99 12.25 -19.27
C SER A 671 34.97 13.36 -18.81
N THR A 672 34.95 13.71 -17.52
CA THR A 672 36.03 14.48 -16.92
C THR A 672 37.14 13.55 -16.44
N PRO A 673 38.42 13.97 -16.40
CA PRO A 673 39.52 13.13 -15.90
C PRO A 673 39.33 12.65 -14.46
N THR A 674 38.68 13.46 -13.63
CA THR A 674 38.43 13.18 -12.22
C THR A 674 36.98 12.75 -11.93
N THR A 675 36.13 12.66 -12.95
CA THR A 675 34.68 12.53 -12.85
C THR A 675 33.99 13.65 -12.07
N ASN A 676 34.68 14.67 -11.62
CA ASN A 676 34.12 15.85 -10.97
C ASN A 676 33.48 16.78 -12.00
N LEU A 677 32.20 17.05 -11.86
CA LEU A 677 31.41 17.94 -12.72
C LEU A 677 31.38 19.39 -12.20
N VAL A 678 31.75 19.58 -10.93
CA VAL A 678 31.69 20.88 -10.26
C VAL A 678 33.00 21.62 -10.51
N LEU A 679 32.88 22.75 -11.14
CA LEU A 679 34.00 23.66 -11.42
C LEU A 679 34.01 24.77 -10.38
N ALA A 680 35.22 25.17 -9.93
CA ALA A 680 35.43 26.46 -9.32
C ALA A 680 35.23 27.58 -10.38
N ASP A 681 35.30 28.87 -9.99
CA ASP A 681 35.25 29.99 -10.96
C ASP A 681 36.50 29.95 -11.83
N GLN A 682 36.45 29.20 -12.92
CA GLN A 682 37.54 28.98 -13.85
C GLN A 682 37.09 29.17 -15.31
N ASP A 683 38.04 29.50 -16.19
CA ASP A 683 37.76 29.80 -17.58
C ASP A 683 37.83 28.62 -18.54
N LYS A 684 38.24 27.44 -18.02
CA LYS A 684 38.37 26.20 -18.81
C LYS A 684 37.88 24.99 -18.03
N MET A 685 37.36 24.03 -18.75
CA MET A 685 36.97 22.70 -18.22
C MET A 685 37.79 21.60 -18.89
N ALA A 686 38.23 20.63 -18.08
CA ALA A 686 38.99 19.48 -18.60
C ALA A 686 38.01 18.36 -18.93
N VAL A 687 38.11 17.83 -20.14
CA VAL A 687 37.35 16.66 -20.60
C VAL A 687 38.28 15.57 -21.13
N GLN A 688 37.83 14.35 -21.07
CA GLN A 688 38.56 13.17 -21.50
C GLN A 688 37.64 12.28 -22.36
N LEU A 689 38.10 12.01 -23.58
CA LEU A 689 37.42 11.05 -24.45
C LEU A 689 37.99 9.67 -24.20
N LYS A 690 37.15 8.75 -23.77
CA LYS A 690 37.48 7.34 -23.50
C LYS A 690 36.85 6.42 -24.54
N ARG A 691 37.60 5.41 -24.98
CA ARG A 691 37.12 4.36 -25.87
C ARG A 691 36.99 3.05 -25.11
N ILE A 692 35.96 2.28 -25.47
CA ILE A 692 35.66 0.97 -24.85
C ILE A 692 36.33 -0.16 -25.59
N GLN A 693 36.61 -0.01 -26.90
CA GLN A 693 37.23 -1.02 -27.73
C GLN A 693 38.65 -0.63 -28.20
N ASN A 694 39.56 -1.57 -28.22
CA ASN A 694 40.94 -1.39 -28.68
C ASN A 694 41.01 -1.56 -30.22
N ARG A 695 40.60 -0.49 -30.95
CA ARG A 695 40.62 -0.42 -32.41
C ARG A 695 41.19 0.91 -32.88
N TYR A 696 41.84 0.88 -34.06
CA TYR A 696 42.24 2.07 -34.83
C TYR A 696 41.00 2.97 -35.01
N PHE A 697 41.17 4.28 -34.78
CA PHE A 697 40.13 5.26 -34.98
C PHE A 697 40.61 6.48 -35.73
N HIS A 698 39.88 6.82 -36.77
CA HIS A 698 40.08 8.03 -37.56
C HIS A 698 38.72 8.76 -37.65
N GLY A 699 38.66 10.04 -37.30
CA GLY A 699 37.45 10.82 -37.38
C GLY A 699 37.58 12.22 -36.79
N THR A 700 36.51 12.98 -36.86
CA THR A 700 36.43 14.37 -36.37
C THR A 700 35.58 14.39 -35.08
N LEU A 701 36.19 14.87 -33.99
CA LEU A 701 35.47 15.20 -32.76
C LEU A 701 35.05 16.65 -32.80
N SER A 702 33.77 16.93 -32.65
CA SER A 702 33.20 18.23 -32.43
C SER A 702 32.56 18.34 -31.07
N ILE A 703 32.83 19.40 -30.33
CA ILE A 703 32.21 19.67 -29.01
C ILE A 703 31.46 20.97 -29.10
N GLU A 704 30.20 20.97 -28.67
CA GLU A 704 29.27 22.09 -28.82
C GLU A 704 28.66 22.47 -27.47
N GLU A 705 28.44 23.81 -27.30
CA GLU A 705 27.59 24.36 -26.27
C GLU A 705 26.35 25.00 -26.93
N GLY A 706 25.22 24.33 -26.83
CA GLY A 706 24.02 24.70 -27.60
C GLY A 706 24.21 24.40 -29.08
N GLN A 707 24.20 25.46 -29.91
CA GLN A 707 24.44 25.37 -31.37
C GLN A 707 25.85 25.87 -31.79
N GLU A 708 26.70 26.19 -30.86
CA GLU A 708 28.03 26.76 -31.12
C GLU A 708 29.10 25.68 -30.91
N ILE A 709 29.88 25.40 -31.94
CA ILE A 709 31.06 24.54 -31.82
C ILE A 709 32.15 25.28 -31.05
N ILE A 710 32.43 24.83 -29.84
CA ILE A 710 33.44 25.40 -28.94
C ILE A 710 34.80 24.72 -29.06
N HIS A 711 34.84 23.53 -29.64
CA HIS A 711 36.05 22.77 -29.92
C HIS A 711 35.85 21.79 -31.06
N GLN A 712 36.83 21.69 -31.99
CA GLN A 712 36.83 20.71 -33.06
C GLN A 712 38.25 20.22 -33.31
N MET A 713 38.43 18.92 -33.47
CA MET A 713 39.72 18.31 -33.80
C MET A 713 39.58 17.03 -34.61
N GLU A 714 40.58 16.76 -35.43
CA GLU A 714 40.74 15.44 -36.10
C GLU A 714 41.48 14.51 -35.16
N ILE A 715 41.00 13.26 -35.12
CA ILE A 715 41.59 12.18 -34.31
C ILE A 715 42.16 11.13 -35.24
N HIS A 716 43.46 10.88 -35.06
CA HIS A 716 44.17 9.77 -35.67
C HIS A 716 44.79 8.92 -34.57
N GLN A 717 44.17 7.84 -34.17
CA GLN A 717 44.60 7.06 -33.03
C GLN A 717 44.85 5.60 -33.41
N GLU A 718 46.11 5.17 -33.26
CA GLU A 718 46.54 3.78 -33.50
C GLU A 718 46.56 2.91 -32.22
N ASN A 719 46.42 3.54 -31.03
CA ASN A 719 46.42 2.88 -29.73
C ASN A 719 45.28 3.33 -28.83
N ASN A 720 45.03 2.63 -27.73
CA ASN A 720 43.93 2.85 -26.82
C ASN A 720 44.26 3.91 -25.73
N GLN A 721 44.81 5.07 -26.12
CA GLN A 721 45.07 6.18 -25.18
C GLN A 721 43.86 7.10 -25.07
N ASP A 722 43.55 7.52 -23.84
CA ASP A 722 42.53 8.53 -23.58
C ASP A 722 42.98 9.91 -24.09
N ILE A 723 42.09 10.65 -24.75
CA ILE A 723 42.37 11.98 -25.26
C ILE A 723 41.90 12.99 -24.23
N GLN A 724 42.82 13.81 -23.69
CA GLN A 724 42.53 14.87 -22.75
C GLN A 724 42.44 16.22 -23.49
N LEU A 725 41.42 17.01 -23.18
CA LEU A 725 41.16 18.33 -23.80
C LEU A 725 40.83 19.34 -22.72
N GLU A 726 41.24 20.59 -22.98
CA GLU A 726 40.79 21.76 -22.24
C GLU A 726 39.82 22.57 -23.11
N ILE A 727 38.62 22.79 -22.65
CA ILE A 727 37.53 23.46 -23.37
C ILE A 727 37.18 24.76 -22.64
N PRO A 728 36.97 25.89 -23.35
CA PRO A 728 36.56 27.15 -22.72
C PRO A 728 35.17 27.01 -22.08
N THR A 729 34.95 27.72 -20.94
CA THR A 729 33.64 27.81 -20.28
C THR A 729 33.07 29.22 -20.35
N LYS A 730 31.72 29.33 -20.48
CA LYS A 730 31.00 30.62 -20.49
C LYS A 730 30.61 31.11 -19.09
N LYS A 731 31.10 30.47 -18.03
CA LYS A 731 30.81 30.82 -16.62
C LYS A 731 29.32 30.84 -16.28
N LYS A 732 28.55 29.88 -16.80
CA LYS A 732 27.16 29.67 -16.44
C LYS A 732 27.06 28.63 -15.32
N ALA A 733 26.08 28.80 -14.44
CA ALA A 733 25.83 27.84 -13.37
C ALA A 733 25.66 26.39 -13.89
N PHE A 734 25.02 26.22 -15.04
CA PHE A 734 24.88 24.96 -15.74
C PHE A 734 25.36 25.11 -17.18
N THR A 735 26.30 24.30 -17.58
CA THR A 735 26.84 24.23 -18.93
C THR A 735 26.71 22.82 -19.49
N PRO A 736 25.60 22.52 -20.20
CA PRO A 736 25.50 21.31 -20.98
C PRO A 736 26.39 21.40 -22.21
N ILE A 737 27.20 20.39 -22.46
CA ILE A 737 27.99 20.25 -23.66
C ILE A 737 27.57 19.00 -24.41
N HIS A 738 27.55 19.09 -25.74
CA HIS A 738 27.30 17.99 -26.64
C HIS A 738 28.60 17.66 -27.37
N TYR A 739 28.80 16.39 -27.66
CA TYR A 739 29.90 15.99 -28.51
C TYR A 739 29.38 15.08 -29.64
N SER A 740 29.98 15.27 -30.80
CA SER A 740 29.77 14.44 -31.97
C SER A 740 31.13 13.92 -32.43
N LEU A 741 31.23 12.64 -32.61
CA LEU A 741 32.42 11.97 -33.14
C LEU A 741 32.02 11.31 -34.45
N GLU A 742 32.56 11.84 -35.57
CA GLU A 742 32.22 11.42 -36.90
C GLU A 742 33.43 10.70 -37.53
N SER A 743 33.24 9.46 -37.91
CA SER A 743 34.24 8.63 -38.62
C SER A 743 33.69 8.17 -39.97
N ASP A 744 34.53 7.53 -40.79
CA ASP A 744 34.13 6.99 -42.10
C ASP A 744 33.00 5.94 -42.02
N SER A 745 32.78 5.36 -40.83
CA SER A 745 31.85 4.26 -40.64
C SER A 745 30.74 4.52 -39.64
N GLN A 746 30.84 5.57 -38.77
CA GLN A 746 29.91 5.78 -37.66
C GLN A 746 29.86 7.27 -37.23
N GLN A 747 28.72 7.69 -36.78
CA GLN A 747 28.56 8.93 -36.02
C GLN A 747 28.10 8.58 -34.61
N ILE A 748 28.84 9.03 -33.58
CA ILE A 748 28.56 8.82 -32.15
C ILE A 748 28.31 10.20 -31.54
N GLN A 749 27.23 10.34 -30.81
CA GLN A 749 26.86 11.56 -30.11
C GLN A 749 26.62 11.28 -28.64
N GLY A 750 26.91 12.29 -27.82
CA GLY A 750 26.61 12.24 -26.39
C GLY A 750 26.64 13.64 -25.75
N SER A 751 26.27 13.70 -24.50
CA SER A 751 26.15 14.94 -23.74
C SER A 751 26.67 14.78 -22.31
N MET A 752 27.17 15.86 -21.71
CA MET A 752 27.47 15.92 -20.28
C MET A 752 27.18 17.32 -19.71
N LEU A 753 26.99 17.40 -18.39
CA LEU A 753 26.69 18.66 -17.69
C LEU A 753 27.86 19.07 -16.80
N PHE A 754 28.27 20.33 -16.91
CA PHE A 754 29.15 20.98 -15.93
C PHE A 754 28.36 21.93 -15.04
N ILE A 755 28.75 21.99 -13.75
CA ILE A 755 28.21 22.89 -12.73
C ILE A 755 29.31 23.85 -12.33
N GLN A 756 29.08 25.15 -12.48
CA GLN A 756 30.08 26.16 -12.13
C GLN A 756 29.64 26.98 -10.91
N GLN A 757 30.44 26.91 -9.85
CA GLN A 757 30.28 27.77 -8.68
C GLN A 757 30.76 29.19 -8.97
N ASP A 758 30.24 30.17 -8.23
CA ASP A 758 30.73 31.55 -8.22
C ASP A 758 31.12 31.98 -6.78
N HIS A 759 31.35 33.25 -6.59
CA HIS A 759 31.73 33.83 -5.30
C HIS A 759 30.55 34.22 -4.41
N THR A 760 29.32 33.78 -4.73
CA THR A 760 28.11 34.07 -3.94
C THR A 760 28.28 33.49 -2.56
N LYS A 761 28.09 34.31 -1.53
CA LYS A 761 28.06 33.79 -0.14
C LYS A 761 26.70 33.28 0.20
N ILE A 762 26.63 31.99 0.60
CA ILE A 762 25.43 31.40 1.14
C ILE A 762 25.12 32.02 2.51
N GLN A 763 23.93 32.56 2.67
CA GLN A 763 23.45 33.17 3.91
C GLN A 763 22.54 32.22 4.64
N LEU A 764 22.89 31.93 5.90
CA LEU A 764 22.12 31.03 6.79
C LEU A 764 21.57 31.88 7.95
N THR A 765 20.25 31.97 8.05
CA THR A 765 19.56 32.75 9.10
C THR A 765 18.48 31.93 9.77
N LYS A 766 18.26 32.21 11.06
CA LYS A 766 17.21 31.60 11.86
C LYS A 766 16.29 32.68 12.43
N GLU A 767 15.02 32.59 12.16
CA GLU A 767 13.97 33.43 12.76
C GLU A 767 13.42 32.71 14.00
N GLU A 768 13.69 33.25 15.19
CA GLU A 768 13.43 32.54 16.46
C GLU A 768 11.94 32.35 16.76
N GLU A 769 11.09 33.33 16.44
CA GLU A 769 9.66 33.31 16.80
C GLU A 769 8.91 32.10 16.25
N GLN A 770 9.16 31.71 15.01
CA GLN A 770 8.58 30.53 14.34
C GLN A 770 9.58 29.42 14.08
N SER A 771 10.79 29.53 14.62
CA SER A 771 11.90 28.59 14.37
C SER A 771 12.11 28.28 12.89
N ILE A 772 12.07 29.35 12.04
CA ILE A 772 12.30 29.21 10.60
C ILE A 772 13.79 29.23 10.32
N TYR A 773 14.28 28.17 9.74
CA TYR A 773 15.63 28.08 9.19
C TYR A 773 15.57 28.46 7.71
N LYS A 774 16.30 29.49 7.35
CA LYS A 774 16.37 30.04 6.00
C LYS A 774 17.78 29.98 5.46
N LEU A 775 17.91 29.47 4.25
CA LEU A 775 19.13 29.57 3.45
C LEU A 775 18.83 30.41 2.22
N THR A 776 19.73 31.35 1.91
CA THR A 776 19.70 32.17 0.67
C THR A 776 21.01 32.01 -0.07
N ASN A 777 20.93 31.65 -1.35
CA ASN A 777 22.05 31.46 -2.26
C ASN A 777 21.77 32.18 -3.58
N GLY A 778 22.15 33.44 -3.65
CA GLY A 778 21.75 34.32 -4.77
C GLY A 778 20.22 34.44 -4.89
N ASP A 779 19.70 34.07 -6.05
CA ASP A 779 18.26 34.10 -6.35
C ASP A 779 17.49 32.91 -5.74
N LEU A 780 18.20 31.91 -5.16
CA LEU A 780 17.61 30.74 -4.57
C LEU A 780 17.45 30.92 -3.05
N THR A 781 16.24 30.68 -2.54
CA THR A 781 15.97 30.70 -1.10
C THR A 781 15.15 29.45 -0.71
N ILE A 782 15.59 28.76 0.34
CA ILE A 782 14.85 27.63 0.93
C ILE A 782 14.54 27.90 2.40
N ARG A 783 13.40 27.33 2.88
CA ARG A 783 12.93 27.51 4.25
C ARG A 783 12.36 26.23 4.83
N ALA A 784 12.72 25.94 6.10
CA ALA A 784 12.19 24.85 6.88
C ALA A 784 11.82 25.31 8.29
N SER A 785 10.77 24.74 8.86
CA SER A 785 10.40 24.96 10.26
C SER A 785 9.74 23.69 10.81
N THR A 786 10.44 22.96 11.66
CA THR A 786 9.90 21.77 12.32
C THR A 786 8.85 22.08 13.38
N ARG A 787 8.71 23.34 13.79
CA ARG A 787 7.59 23.80 14.61
C ARG A 787 6.26 23.77 13.83
N PHE A 788 6.33 23.97 12.52
CA PHE A 788 5.22 23.82 11.60
C PHE A 788 5.02 22.34 11.22
N PHE A 789 5.96 21.81 10.46
CA PHE A 789 5.96 20.44 9.94
C PHE A 789 7.40 20.03 9.61
N PRO A 790 7.83 18.77 9.74
CA PRO A 790 9.20 18.33 9.41
C PRO A 790 9.41 18.21 7.88
N THR A 791 9.27 19.30 7.17
CA THR A 791 9.35 19.43 5.71
C THR A 791 10.12 20.69 5.30
N LEU A 792 10.71 20.67 4.12
CA LEU A 792 11.14 21.90 3.44
C LEU A 792 9.92 22.56 2.82
N TYR A 793 9.32 23.54 3.48
CA TYR A 793 8.01 24.07 3.10
C TYR A 793 8.03 25.13 2.01
N SER A 794 9.21 25.70 1.68
CA SER A 794 9.34 26.77 0.69
C SER A 794 10.64 26.65 -0.09
N ILE A 795 10.54 26.71 -1.40
CA ILE A 795 11.62 26.89 -2.36
C ILE A 795 11.27 28.09 -3.23
N LYS A 796 12.03 29.18 -3.09
CA LYS A 796 11.91 30.36 -3.95
C LYS A 796 13.09 30.47 -4.87
N TYR A 797 12.84 30.67 -6.15
CA TYR A 797 13.84 31.05 -7.14
C TYR A 797 13.38 32.32 -7.86
N LYS A 798 14.21 33.35 -7.88
CA LYS A 798 13.88 34.72 -8.39
C LYS A 798 12.56 35.23 -7.76
N ASP A 799 12.43 35.12 -6.43
CA ASP A 799 11.25 35.47 -5.63
C ASP A 799 9.96 34.71 -5.96
N GLN A 800 9.96 33.75 -6.87
CA GLN A 800 8.84 32.91 -7.20
C GLN A 800 8.85 31.66 -6.35
N GLU A 801 7.72 31.38 -5.69
CA GLU A 801 7.52 30.14 -4.92
C GLU A 801 7.23 28.95 -5.85
N TRP A 802 7.83 27.79 -5.56
CA TRP A 802 7.68 26.55 -6.32
C TRP A 802 6.94 25.45 -5.59
N LEU A 803 6.78 25.61 -4.27
CA LEU A 803 6.14 24.60 -3.46
C LEU A 803 4.75 25.05 -3.01
N ASP A 804 3.88 24.07 -2.83
CA ASP A 804 2.62 24.21 -2.13
C ASP A 804 2.79 23.72 -0.69
N SER A 805 2.35 24.54 0.26
CA SER A 805 2.37 24.21 1.68
C SER A 805 1.30 24.97 2.44
N SER A 806 0.83 24.41 3.55
CA SER A 806 -0.12 25.07 4.43
C SER A 806 0.54 25.95 5.50
N PHE A 807 1.87 26.23 5.39
CA PHE A 807 2.56 27.09 6.35
C PHE A 807 1.74 28.36 6.65
N PRO A 808 1.54 28.78 7.93
CA PRO A 808 2.27 28.31 9.14
C PRO A 808 1.59 27.20 9.97
N VAL A 809 0.46 26.65 9.56
CA VAL A 809 -0.28 25.64 10.31
C VAL A 809 -0.66 24.50 9.37
N PRO A 810 -0.42 23.22 9.76
CA PRO A 810 -0.88 22.08 8.97
C PRO A 810 -2.40 22.07 8.86
N GLU A 811 -2.92 22.00 7.65
CA GLU A 811 -4.37 22.00 7.35
C GLU A 811 -4.74 20.75 6.54
N PRO A 812 -5.99 20.29 6.57
CA PRO A 812 -6.45 19.23 5.69
C PRO A 812 -6.38 19.65 4.22
N LYS A 813 -5.92 18.75 3.34
CA LYS A 813 -5.94 18.95 1.87
C LYS A 813 -6.25 17.63 1.18
N ALA A 814 -7.31 17.60 0.38
CA ALA A 814 -7.79 16.39 -0.31
C ALA A 814 -7.81 15.15 0.62
N TRP A 815 -6.96 14.18 0.33
CA TRP A 815 -6.86 12.91 1.09
C TRP A 815 -6.01 13.03 2.37
N TRP A 816 -5.22 14.11 2.52
CA TRP A 816 -4.22 14.27 3.59
C TRP A 816 -4.75 15.14 4.72
N ASN A 817 -4.63 14.62 5.94
CA ASN A 817 -4.97 15.33 7.17
C ASN A 817 -4.15 14.75 8.34
N PRO A 818 -3.23 15.52 8.96
CA PRO A 818 -2.83 16.89 8.59
C PRO A 818 -1.96 16.91 7.34
N TRP A 819 -1.95 18.03 6.63
CA TRP A 819 -1.09 18.24 5.48
C TRP A 819 -0.19 19.47 5.70
N GLY A 820 1.11 19.28 5.51
CA GLY A 820 2.11 20.35 5.57
C GLY A 820 2.54 20.81 4.18
N GLY A 821 2.59 19.90 3.21
CA GLY A 821 3.13 20.14 1.87
C GLY A 821 4.64 20.28 1.84
N GLY A 822 5.18 20.90 0.80
CA GLY A 822 6.61 21.11 0.64
C GLY A 822 7.37 19.92 0.05
N VAL A 823 8.62 19.71 0.51
CA VAL A 823 9.44 18.54 0.14
C VAL A 823 9.72 17.70 1.37
N GLN A 824 9.35 16.43 1.32
CA GLN A 824 9.51 15.50 2.43
C GLN A 824 9.80 14.08 1.95
N SER A 825 10.68 13.37 2.68
CA SER A 825 10.87 11.93 2.51
C SER A 825 10.23 11.15 3.66
N SER A 826 9.37 10.19 3.34
CA SER A 826 8.69 9.34 4.32
C SER A 826 8.68 7.88 3.90
N LEU A 827 8.88 6.98 4.85
CA LEU A 827 8.67 5.54 4.64
C LEU A 827 7.19 5.24 4.47
N ASN A 828 6.88 4.30 3.60
CA ASN A 828 5.53 3.78 3.47
C ASN A 828 4.99 3.29 4.83
N GLY A 829 3.74 3.61 5.12
CA GLY A 829 3.09 3.24 6.38
C GLY A 829 3.38 4.17 7.58
N ILE A 830 4.12 5.27 7.39
CA ILE A 830 4.21 6.34 8.37
C ILE A 830 3.25 7.45 7.98
N SER A 831 2.16 7.58 8.70
CA SER A 831 1.18 8.62 8.43
C SER A 831 1.71 10.03 8.74
N LEU A 832 1.16 11.03 8.08
CA LEU A 832 1.49 12.44 8.38
C LEU A 832 1.15 12.82 9.83
N PHE A 833 0.17 12.15 10.41
CA PHE A 833 -0.20 12.30 11.81
C PHE A 833 0.88 11.78 12.76
N SER A 834 1.51 10.66 12.40
CA SER A 834 2.62 10.08 13.16
C SER A 834 3.84 10.99 13.14
N TRP A 835 4.16 11.60 12.00
CA TRP A 835 5.26 12.57 11.91
C TRP A 835 5.13 13.74 12.89
N LEU A 836 3.91 14.29 13.09
CA LEU A 836 3.67 15.41 14.02
C LEU A 836 3.79 15.01 15.49
N LYS A 837 3.67 13.73 15.81
CA LYS A 837 3.83 13.25 17.20
C LYS A 837 5.30 13.09 17.60
N GLU A 838 6.19 13.01 16.61
CA GLU A 838 7.61 12.76 16.82
C GLU A 838 8.42 14.03 17.06
N GLN A 839 9.63 13.87 17.58
CA GLN A 839 10.53 14.99 17.83
C GLN A 839 11.34 15.29 16.57
N SER A 840 11.16 16.47 16.02
CA SER A 840 11.92 16.94 14.88
C SER A 840 12.60 18.27 15.18
N TYR A 841 13.79 18.47 14.61
CA TYR A 841 14.50 19.73 14.66
C TYR A 841 15.33 19.97 13.40
N THR A 842 15.61 21.25 13.09
CA THR A 842 16.37 21.64 11.92
C THR A 842 17.75 22.16 12.34
N THR A 843 18.76 21.87 11.52
CA THR A 843 20.13 22.38 11.69
C THR A 843 20.67 22.92 10.37
N PHE A 844 21.65 23.86 10.46
CA PHE A 844 22.50 24.19 9.33
C PHE A 844 23.62 23.16 9.22
N VAL A 845 23.92 22.75 8.00
CA VAL A 845 24.89 21.67 7.76
C VAL A 845 25.81 21.99 6.57
N LYS A 846 27.00 21.39 6.59
CA LYS A 846 27.92 21.29 5.45
C LYS A 846 28.22 19.84 5.21
N LYS A 847 28.17 19.41 3.97
CA LYS A 847 28.53 18.06 3.53
C LYS A 847 29.52 18.16 2.37
N THR A 848 30.42 17.23 2.32
CA THR A 848 31.41 17.13 1.24
C THR A 848 31.06 15.93 0.39
N ASP A 849 30.99 16.13 -0.93
CA ASP A 849 30.80 15.04 -1.87
C ASP A 849 32.10 14.24 -2.09
N GLN A 850 32.03 13.15 -2.82
CA GLN A 850 33.18 12.28 -3.07
C GLN A 850 34.34 12.96 -3.81
N HIS A 851 34.10 14.12 -4.44
CA HIS A 851 35.10 14.91 -5.19
C HIS A 851 35.70 16.05 -4.37
N GLY A 852 35.26 16.21 -3.12
CA GLY A 852 35.75 17.25 -2.22
C GLY A 852 34.98 18.56 -2.32
N ASN A 853 33.92 18.67 -3.12
CA ASN A 853 33.11 19.89 -3.19
C ASN A 853 32.28 20.04 -1.92
N VAL A 854 32.26 21.24 -1.36
CA VAL A 854 31.54 21.56 -0.11
C VAL A 854 30.16 22.10 -0.43
N TRP A 855 29.14 21.38 0.01
CA TRP A 855 27.72 21.73 -0.11
C TRP A 855 27.21 22.24 1.22
N GLU A 856 26.46 23.34 1.21
CA GLU A 856 25.90 23.94 2.42
C GLU A 856 24.38 23.90 2.38
N GLY A 857 23.74 23.71 3.54
CA GLY A 857 22.28 23.60 3.54
C GLY A 857 21.64 23.42 4.89
N LEU A 858 20.45 22.83 4.83
CA LEU A 858 19.61 22.48 5.97
C LEU A 858 19.54 20.96 6.13
N ALA A 859 19.47 20.51 7.38
CA ALA A 859 19.12 19.15 7.70
C ALA A 859 17.93 19.12 8.67
N ILE A 860 16.92 18.32 8.34
CA ILE A 860 15.75 18.07 9.19
C ILE A 860 15.94 16.70 9.82
N HIS A 861 16.04 16.67 11.14
CA HIS A 861 16.22 15.47 11.93
C HIS A 861 14.89 15.07 12.56
N THR A 862 14.53 13.79 12.48
CA THR A 862 13.37 13.23 13.16
C THR A 862 13.77 11.90 13.83
N ASN A 863 13.47 11.80 15.12
CA ASN A 863 13.61 10.57 15.89
C ASN A 863 12.21 10.04 16.20
N PHE A 864 11.93 8.81 15.79
CA PHE A 864 10.66 8.15 16.03
C PHE A 864 10.68 7.48 17.40
N GLU A 865 10.01 8.05 18.38
CA GLU A 865 9.95 7.54 19.75
C GLU A 865 8.55 7.03 20.12
N LYS A 866 7.52 7.48 19.41
CA LYS A 866 6.12 7.22 19.72
C LYS A 866 5.44 6.30 18.71
N HIS A 867 6.02 6.14 17.51
CA HIS A 867 5.46 5.29 16.47
C HIS A 867 5.60 3.82 16.85
N GLU A 868 4.50 3.07 16.83
CA GLU A 868 4.46 1.68 17.30
C GLU A 868 5.43 0.76 16.52
N LYS A 869 5.39 0.80 15.19
CA LYS A 869 6.25 -0.03 14.31
C LYS A 869 7.69 0.50 14.23
N TRP A 870 7.87 1.82 14.22
CA TRP A 870 9.14 2.46 13.89
C TRP A 870 9.81 3.17 15.09
N LYS A 871 9.47 2.78 16.32
CA LYS A 871 10.17 3.26 17.53
C LYS A 871 11.67 2.96 17.42
N GLY A 872 12.50 4.00 17.48
CA GLY A 872 13.96 3.90 17.34
C GLY A 872 14.48 4.20 15.91
N LEU A 873 13.59 4.47 14.94
CA LEU A 873 13.99 4.93 13.61
C LEU A 873 14.54 6.36 13.72
N ARG A 874 15.71 6.60 13.12
CA ARG A 874 16.29 7.92 12.90
C ARG A 874 16.21 8.26 11.41
N SER A 875 15.66 9.42 11.10
CA SER A 875 15.59 9.97 9.74
C SER A 875 16.22 11.35 9.72
N ILE A 876 17.13 11.60 8.78
CA ILE A 876 17.75 12.91 8.56
C ILE A 876 17.60 13.26 7.08
N GLN A 877 16.87 14.31 6.78
CA GLN A 877 16.64 14.79 5.42
C GLN A 877 17.55 16.01 5.15
N TYR A 878 18.41 15.90 4.16
CA TYR A 878 19.35 16.96 3.77
C TYR A 878 18.84 17.72 2.57
N TYR A 879 19.02 19.05 2.57
CA TYR A 879 18.71 19.98 1.49
C TYR A 879 19.91 20.90 1.30
N LEU A 880 20.73 20.62 0.31
CA LEU A 880 22.05 21.25 0.14
C LEU A 880 22.15 22.01 -1.19
N THR A 881 23.00 23.02 -1.25
CA THR A 881 23.30 23.80 -2.45
C THR A 881 24.78 24.13 -2.57
N LEU A 882 25.22 24.60 -3.75
CA LEU A 882 26.57 25.10 -4.04
C LEU A 882 26.55 26.60 -4.24
N PRO A 883 27.62 27.37 -3.84
CA PRO A 883 27.68 28.80 -3.97
C PRO A 883 27.36 29.31 -5.40
N GLY A 884 26.34 30.15 -5.52
CA GLY A 884 25.90 30.76 -6.78
C GLY A 884 25.23 29.85 -7.78
N VAL A 885 25.05 28.58 -7.45
CA VAL A 885 24.37 27.61 -8.31
C VAL A 885 22.91 27.42 -7.88
N PRO A 886 21.94 27.63 -8.78
CA PRO A 886 20.53 27.42 -8.47
C PRO A 886 20.18 25.93 -8.53
N ILE A 887 20.72 25.17 -7.58
CA ILE A 887 20.53 23.71 -7.41
C ILE A 887 20.22 23.39 -5.96
N ILE A 888 19.33 22.47 -5.73
CA ILE A 888 19.11 21.84 -4.43
C ILE A 888 19.34 20.34 -4.59
N VAL A 889 20.15 19.80 -3.72
CA VAL A 889 20.37 18.35 -3.61
C VAL A 889 19.68 17.85 -2.37
N HIS A 890 18.83 16.86 -2.53
CA HIS A 890 18.12 16.19 -1.44
C HIS A 890 18.52 14.72 -1.35
N PHE A 891 18.79 14.27 -0.15
CA PHE A 891 18.92 12.85 0.18
C PHE A 891 18.54 12.62 1.65
N THR A 892 18.24 11.38 1.99
CA THR A 892 17.83 10.99 3.34
C THR A 892 18.79 9.97 3.92
N GLU A 893 19.24 10.19 5.15
CA GLU A 893 19.91 9.17 5.97
C GLU A 893 18.89 8.51 6.89
N LEU A 894 18.84 7.18 6.87
CA LEU A 894 17.97 6.36 7.67
C LEU A 894 18.77 5.33 8.45
N ALA A 895 18.43 5.13 9.72
CA ALA A 895 19.01 4.10 10.56
C ALA A 895 18.00 3.58 11.58
N HIS A 896 18.03 2.28 11.83
CA HIS A 896 17.30 1.65 12.93
C HIS A 896 18.15 0.55 13.54
N LEU A 897 18.44 0.63 14.85
CA LEU A 897 19.36 -0.29 15.51
C LEU A 897 18.88 -1.73 15.56
N HIS A 898 17.56 -1.95 15.62
CA HIS A 898 16.97 -3.25 15.94
C HIS A 898 15.98 -3.76 14.88
N ARG A 899 15.77 -3.01 13.80
CA ARG A 899 14.83 -3.40 12.73
C ARG A 899 15.41 -3.18 11.35
N SER A 900 15.09 -4.09 10.45
CA SER A 900 15.32 -3.91 9.02
C SER A 900 14.29 -2.93 8.43
N ILE A 901 14.68 -2.25 7.35
CA ILE A 901 13.78 -1.35 6.61
C ILE A 901 13.66 -1.88 5.18
N HIS A 902 12.48 -2.42 4.84
CA HIS A 902 12.14 -2.98 3.52
C HIS A 902 10.93 -2.28 2.90
N GLU A 903 10.61 -1.09 3.40
CA GLU A 903 9.52 -0.28 2.89
C GLU A 903 10.04 0.68 1.81
N PRO A 904 9.21 1.03 0.81
CA PRO A 904 9.56 2.11 -0.10
C PRO A 904 9.60 3.44 0.63
N LEU A 905 10.61 4.26 0.28
CA LEU A 905 10.73 5.65 0.71
C LEU A 905 10.16 6.54 -0.38
N TYR A 906 9.15 7.30 -0.05
CA TYR A 906 8.57 8.32 -0.92
C TYR A 906 9.23 9.66 -0.62
N THR A 907 9.82 10.29 -1.63
CA THR A 907 10.23 11.70 -1.57
C THR A 907 9.21 12.50 -2.36
N GLU A 908 8.33 13.19 -1.65
CA GLU A 908 7.22 13.95 -2.21
C GLU A 908 7.60 15.41 -2.40
N LEU A 909 7.26 15.97 -3.57
CA LEU A 909 7.35 17.39 -3.90
C LEU A 909 5.94 17.90 -4.17
N TRP A 910 5.42 18.73 -3.27
CA TRP A 910 4.15 19.41 -3.44
C TRP A 910 4.36 20.69 -4.21
N LEU A 911 3.85 20.76 -5.42
CA LEU A 911 4.19 21.76 -6.42
C LEU A 911 3.11 22.82 -6.57
N LYS A 912 3.54 24.09 -6.71
CA LYS A 912 2.64 25.20 -7.00
C LYS A 912 3.40 26.33 -7.66
N LYS A 913 3.25 26.48 -8.95
CA LYS A 913 3.85 27.60 -9.68
C LYS A 913 2.80 28.69 -9.96
N GLY A 914 2.72 29.68 -9.05
CA GLY A 914 1.66 30.70 -9.06
C GLY A 914 0.35 30.17 -8.47
N SER A 915 -0.40 29.37 -9.21
CA SER A 915 -1.57 28.61 -8.72
C SER A 915 -1.46 27.15 -9.15
N ILE A 916 -2.27 26.29 -8.56
CA ILE A 916 -2.32 24.87 -8.96
C ILE A 916 -2.65 24.76 -10.45
N SER A 917 -3.68 25.45 -10.92
CA SER A 917 -4.10 25.45 -12.33
C SER A 917 -3.07 26.00 -13.34
N HIS A 918 -2.02 26.68 -12.87
CA HIS A 918 -0.91 27.15 -13.71
C HIS A 918 0.33 26.26 -13.63
N THR A 919 0.30 25.22 -12.77
CA THR A 919 1.41 24.28 -12.62
C THR A 919 1.34 23.22 -13.71
N MET A 920 2.45 23.03 -14.43
CA MET A 920 2.59 22.02 -15.47
C MET A 920 3.82 21.16 -15.22
N ALA A 921 3.77 19.91 -15.66
CA ALA A 921 4.95 19.06 -15.70
C ALA A 921 5.12 18.42 -17.08
N GLN A 922 6.35 18.34 -17.54
CA GLN A 922 6.73 17.53 -18.67
C GLN A 922 7.31 16.22 -18.16
N LEU A 923 6.64 15.14 -18.53
CA LEU A 923 7.06 13.79 -18.23
C LEU A 923 7.66 13.16 -19.48
N VAL A 924 8.68 12.36 -19.29
CA VAL A 924 9.44 11.73 -20.37
C VAL A 924 9.30 10.22 -20.24
N ASP A 925 8.93 9.56 -21.31
CA ASP A 925 8.92 8.10 -21.40
C ASP A 925 9.81 7.60 -22.55
N THR A 926 9.73 6.33 -22.88
CA THR A 926 10.51 5.71 -23.98
C THR A 926 10.15 6.23 -25.36
N LYS A 927 8.99 6.87 -25.52
CA LYS A 927 8.46 7.36 -26.82
C LYS A 927 8.54 8.86 -26.98
N GLY A 928 8.88 9.59 -25.97
CA GLY A 928 8.98 11.04 -26.06
C GLY A 928 8.60 11.76 -24.77
N SER A 929 8.19 13.00 -24.90
CA SER A 929 7.79 13.85 -23.78
C SER A 929 6.38 14.38 -23.97
N GLN A 930 5.62 14.45 -22.88
CA GLN A 930 4.26 15.00 -22.85
C GLN A 930 4.13 16.02 -21.72
N TRP A 931 3.36 17.08 -21.98
CA TRP A 931 3.03 18.09 -20.98
C TRP A 931 1.67 17.79 -20.35
N PHE A 932 1.64 17.80 -19.04
CA PHE A 932 0.44 17.66 -18.21
C PHE A 932 0.22 18.91 -17.38
N LYS A 933 -1.04 19.31 -17.23
CA LYS A 933 -1.44 20.51 -16.51
C LYS A 933 -2.26 20.11 -15.29
N ALA A 934 -1.93 20.67 -14.12
CA ALA A 934 -2.80 20.58 -12.97
C ALA A 934 -4.04 21.47 -13.11
N GLY A 935 -5.08 21.26 -12.29
CA GLY A 935 -6.29 22.07 -12.28
C GLY A 935 -7.46 21.50 -13.07
N SER A 936 -7.42 20.20 -13.39
CA SER A 936 -8.51 19.41 -13.90
C SER A 936 -8.76 18.20 -12.97
N GLU A 937 -9.52 17.24 -13.44
CA GLU A 937 -9.69 15.96 -12.77
C GLU A 937 -8.34 15.28 -12.40
N GLU A 938 -8.37 14.32 -11.49
CA GLU A 938 -7.17 13.65 -11.02
C GLU A 938 -6.53 12.79 -12.11
N HIS A 939 -5.23 13.02 -12.32
CA HIS A 939 -4.38 12.26 -13.20
C HIS A 939 -3.15 11.74 -12.47
N ILE A 940 -2.83 10.47 -12.67
CA ILE A 940 -1.63 9.82 -12.10
C ILE A 940 -0.73 9.38 -13.25
N PHE A 941 0.50 9.89 -13.25
CA PHE A 941 1.48 9.62 -14.28
C PHE A 941 2.72 9.00 -13.68
N ARG A 942 3.29 8.01 -14.35
CA ARG A 942 4.65 7.57 -14.06
C ARG A 942 5.58 8.11 -15.13
N SER A 943 6.71 8.64 -14.71
CA SER A 943 7.70 9.24 -15.56
C SER A 943 9.01 8.49 -15.48
N SER A 944 9.73 8.44 -16.60
CA SER A 944 11.15 8.22 -16.51
C SER A 944 11.82 9.48 -15.95
N ASN A 945 12.87 9.29 -15.20
CA ASN A 945 13.75 10.34 -14.70
C ASN A 945 14.61 10.94 -15.87
N PRO A 946 14.78 12.27 -16.04
CA PRO A 946 14.23 13.37 -15.24
C PRO A 946 12.81 13.81 -15.65
N TYR A 947 12.20 14.66 -14.83
CA TYR A 947 10.99 15.38 -15.22
C TYR A 947 11.14 16.90 -15.02
N LEU A 948 10.35 17.69 -15.77
CA LEU A 948 10.33 19.15 -15.73
C LEU A 948 9.05 19.67 -15.14
N VAL A 949 9.15 20.67 -14.29
CA VAL A 949 8.01 21.45 -13.77
C VAL A 949 8.11 22.87 -14.29
N SER A 950 6.99 23.46 -14.72
CA SER A 950 6.94 24.82 -15.27
C SER A 950 5.62 25.51 -14.94
N ASN A 951 5.56 26.82 -15.25
CA ASN A 951 4.31 27.57 -15.36
C ASN A 951 3.64 27.34 -16.73
N HIS A 952 2.41 27.82 -16.88
CA HIS A 952 1.64 27.68 -18.14
C HIS A 952 2.40 28.26 -19.35
N ASP A 953 3.12 29.37 -19.18
CA ASP A 953 3.82 30.04 -20.27
C ASP A 953 5.17 29.38 -20.60
N GLN A 954 5.59 28.39 -19.85
CA GLN A 954 6.83 27.64 -20.03
C GLN A 954 8.06 28.55 -20.09
N THR A 955 8.10 29.56 -19.22
CA THR A 955 9.18 30.57 -19.18
C THR A 955 10.20 30.33 -18.06
N GLU A 956 9.83 29.51 -17.07
CA GLU A 956 10.66 29.18 -15.92
C GLU A 956 10.55 27.67 -15.63
N TRP A 957 11.66 27.07 -15.22
CA TRP A 957 11.83 25.63 -15.12
C TRP A 957 12.38 25.23 -13.77
N MET A 958 11.82 24.16 -13.22
CA MET A 958 12.46 23.33 -12.23
C MET A 958 12.61 21.93 -12.85
N GLN A 959 13.83 21.44 -12.92
CA GLN A 959 14.12 20.10 -13.44
C GLN A 959 14.52 19.20 -12.28
N VAL A 960 13.82 18.10 -12.11
CA VAL A 960 14.05 17.14 -11.04
C VAL A 960 14.68 15.87 -11.61
N PHE A 961 15.78 15.48 -11.00
CA PHE A 961 16.55 14.31 -11.42
C PHE A 961 16.95 13.46 -10.20
N SER A 962 16.64 12.18 -10.20
CA SER A 962 17.11 11.22 -9.21
C SER A 962 18.35 10.49 -9.71
N ALA A 963 19.41 10.47 -8.93
CA ALA A 963 20.60 9.67 -9.25
C ALA A 963 20.35 8.16 -9.11
N ASN A 964 19.32 7.76 -8.37
CA ASN A 964 18.92 6.37 -8.25
C ASN A 964 18.25 5.88 -9.55
N SER A 965 18.96 5.10 -10.34
CA SER A 965 18.44 4.52 -11.60
C SER A 965 17.30 3.51 -11.38
N LYS A 966 17.12 3.04 -10.15
CA LYS A 966 16.04 2.12 -9.75
C LYS A 966 14.86 2.84 -9.09
N ALA A 967 14.91 4.16 -8.92
CA ALA A 967 13.79 4.93 -8.39
C ALA A 967 12.68 5.10 -9.44
N ASP A 968 11.45 5.01 -8.98
CA ASP A 968 10.29 5.35 -9.79
C ASP A 968 9.91 6.81 -9.54
N SER A 969 9.39 7.47 -10.55
CA SER A 969 8.82 8.81 -10.43
C SER A 969 7.34 8.78 -10.77
N GLU A 970 6.52 9.32 -9.87
CA GLU A 970 5.09 9.39 -10.02
C GLU A 970 4.63 10.81 -9.81
N CYS A 971 3.76 11.31 -10.70
CA CYS A 971 3.12 12.62 -10.55
C CYS A 971 1.61 12.43 -10.46
N ILE A 972 1.00 13.10 -9.48
CA ILE A 972 -0.45 13.10 -9.28
C ILE A 972 -0.93 14.54 -9.35
N PHE A 973 -1.75 14.84 -10.34
CA PHE A 973 -2.29 16.18 -10.57
C PHE A 973 -3.81 16.19 -10.46
N SER A 974 -4.35 17.22 -9.82
CA SER A 974 -5.79 17.41 -9.66
C SER A 974 -6.16 18.90 -9.67
N GLU A 975 -7.41 19.22 -9.42
CA GLU A 975 -7.86 20.61 -9.20
C GLU A 975 -7.25 21.23 -7.94
N GLU A 976 -6.98 20.41 -6.93
CA GLU A 976 -6.56 20.88 -5.61
C GLU A 976 -5.05 20.85 -5.40
N PHE A 977 -4.32 20.01 -6.12
CA PHE A 977 -2.89 19.81 -5.89
C PHE A 977 -2.13 19.33 -7.13
N ALA A 978 -0.82 19.52 -7.07
CA ALA A 978 0.16 18.92 -7.99
C ALA A 978 1.26 18.30 -7.12
N LEU A 979 1.32 16.97 -7.11
CA LEU A 979 2.29 16.18 -6.36
C LEU A 979 3.21 15.44 -7.32
N ALA A 980 4.53 15.52 -7.08
CA ALA A 980 5.49 14.63 -7.71
C ALA A 980 6.24 13.85 -6.63
N ALA A 981 6.33 12.54 -6.80
CA ALA A 981 6.99 11.66 -5.88
C ALA A 981 8.12 10.87 -6.57
N THR A 982 9.26 10.77 -5.89
CA THR A 982 10.32 9.82 -6.23
C THR A 982 10.27 8.68 -5.24
N ILE A 983 10.13 7.45 -5.72
CA ILE A 983 9.94 6.26 -4.90
C ILE A 983 11.23 5.44 -4.93
N SER A 984 11.90 5.33 -3.80
CA SER A 984 13.12 4.53 -3.62
C SER A 984 12.83 3.29 -2.80
N HIS A 985 13.05 2.11 -3.38
CA HIS A 985 12.92 0.84 -2.66
C HIS A 985 14.15 0.61 -1.79
N LEU A 986 13.93 0.48 -0.49
CA LEU A 986 15.00 0.33 0.49
C LEU A 986 15.17 -1.15 0.88
N ASN A 987 16.41 -1.50 1.17
CA ASN A 987 16.79 -2.79 1.74
C ASN A 987 17.95 -2.57 2.72
N ILE A 988 17.61 -2.27 3.98
CA ILE A 988 18.53 -1.85 5.03
C ILE A 988 18.47 -2.87 6.16
N ASN A 989 19.61 -3.41 6.53
CA ASN A 989 19.70 -4.30 7.69
C ASN A 989 19.67 -3.52 9.01
N PRO A 990 19.29 -4.17 10.12
CA PRO A 990 19.36 -3.55 11.42
C PRO A 990 20.78 -3.08 11.75
N GLY A 991 20.89 -1.91 12.34
CA GLY A 991 22.17 -1.31 12.71
C GLY A 991 22.95 -0.63 11.58
N ASP A 992 22.55 -0.82 10.33
CA ASP A 992 23.17 -0.14 9.20
C ASP A 992 22.67 1.33 9.12
N ASP A 993 23.62 2.25 8.92
CA ASP A 993 23.31 3.61 8.48
C ASP A 993 23.19 3.61 6.94
N HIS A 994 22.03 3.92 6.43
CA HIS A 994 21.78 3.99 4.99
C HIS A 994 21.57 5.42 4.53
N ARG A 995 22.20 5.77 3.43
CA ARG A 995 22.00 7.04 2.73
C ARG A 995 21.39 6.76 1.36
N THR A 996 20.29 7.45 1.04
CA THR A 996 19.67 7.35 -0.29
C THR A 996 20.55 8.03 -1.34
N GLU A 997 20.42 7.60 -2.58
CA GLU A 997 21.01 8.32 -3.70
C GLU A 997 20.38 9.72 -3.83
N PRO A 998 21.15 10.73 -4.26
CA PRO A 998 20.68 12.11 -4.33
C PRO A 998 19.55 12.33 -5.34
N ILE A 999 18.66 13.26 -4.98
CA ILE A 999 17.66 13.86 -5.88
C ILE A 999 18.07 15.31 -6.09
N PHE A 1000 18.22 15.73 -7.34
CA PHE A 1000 18.62 17.07 -7.75
C PHE A 1000 17.40 17.84 -8.22
N MET A 1001 17.20 19.04 -7.70
CA MET A 1001 16.23 20.03 -8.16
C MET A 1001 17.01 21.21 -8.72
N LEU A 1002 17.01 21.36 -10.05
CA LEU A 1002 17.76 22.39 -10.77
C LEU A 1002 16.79 23.45 -11.27
N PHE A 1003 17.24 24.72 -11.28
CA PHE A 1003 16.49 25.83 -11.85
C PHE A 1003 17.30 26.39 -13.05
N PRO A 1004 17.33 25.69 -14.18
CA PRO A 1004 18.08 26.11 -15.35
C PRO A 1004 17.38 27.24 -16.12
N GLY A 1005 18.12 28.05 -16.85
CA GLY A 1005 17.56 29.09 -17.74
C GLY A 1005 16.83 28.49 -18.95
N THR A 1006 17.26 27.31 -19.38
CA THR A 1006 16.61 26.43 -20.38
C THR A 1006 16.70 25.01 -19.91
N PRO A 1007 15.71 24.14 -20.22
CA PRO A 1007 15.76 22.74 -19.86
C PRO A 1007 17.06 22.06 -20.31
N ILE A 1008 17.63 21.26 -19.43
CA ILE A 1008 18.84 20.46 -19.70
C ILE A 1008 18.40 19.10 -20.23
N GLU A 1009 19.01 18.66 -21.31
CA GLU A 1009 18.71 17.36 -21.92
C GLU A 1009 19.00 16.20 -20.96
N LYS A 1010 18.19 15.14 -21.07
CA LYS A 1010 18.29 13.95 -20.22
C LYS A 1010 19.70 13.37 -20.17
N GLU A 1011 20.33 13.22 -21.33
CA GLU A 1011 21.67 12.63 -21.43
C GLU A 1011 22.74 13.45 -20.68
N ALA A 1012 22.66 14.79 -20.76
CA ALA A 1012 23.57 15.68 -20.03
C ALA A 1012 23.34 15.65 -18.52
N ILE A 1013 22.07 15.68 -18.09
CA ILE A 1013 21.72 15.69 -16.66
C ILE A 1013 22.07 14.34 -15.97
N GLU A 1014 22.11 13.24 -16.70
CA GLU A 1014 22.53 11.94 -16.17
C GLU A 1014 23.97 11.93 -15.62
N SER A 1015 24.82 12.88 -16.06
CA SER A 1015 26.15 13.06 -15.48
C SER A 1015 26.11 13.32 -13.96
N LEU A 1016 25.02 13.89 -13.43
CA LEU A 1016 24.85 14.14 -11.99
C LEU A 1016 24.91 12.86 -11.12
N LYS A 1017 24.72 11.67 -11.70
CA LYS A 1017 24.89 10.37 -11.02
C LYS A 1017 26.29 10.20 -10.43
N THR A 1018 27.27 10.96 -10.93
CA THR A 1018 28.65 10.95 -10.41
C THR A 1018 28.81 11.73 -9.09
N ILE A 1019 27.85 12.51 -8.67
CA ILE A 1019 27.89 13.26 -7.40
C ILE A 1019 27.30 12.38 -6.29
N LYS A 1020 28.14 12.01 -5.32
CA LYS A 1020 27.77 11.18 -4.17
C LYS A 1020 28.27 11.81 -2.87
N PHE A 1021 27.55 11.58 -1.77
CA PHE A 1021 27.85 12.16 -0.45
C PHE A 1021 28.32 11.14 0.54
#